data_75faeb18ce8dc8b012f1554daddae171
#
_entry.id   75faeb18ce8dc8b012f1554daddae171
#
_cell.length_a   1.000
_cell.length_b   1.000
_cell.length_c   1.000
_cell.angle_alpha   90.00
_cell.angle_beta   90.00
_cell.angle_gamma   90.00
#
_symmetry.space_group_name_H-M   'P 1'
#
loop_
_entity.id
_entity.type
_entity.pdbx_description
1 polymer ?
#
loop_
_entity_poly.entity_id
_entity_poly.type
_entity_poly.pdbx_seq_one_letter_code
_entity_poly.pdbx_strand_id
1 'polypeptide(L)'
;MKETAKTTAKTTAKTRKAPKKPAGYQPRFSELDQYLFGQATHYDIFRKMGAHLDKKDGKVGAWFTVWAPHAAEVSVIGEFNGWDAHANVMRKVGEDGVYEVFVPGVTEGMMYKYYIRTPDGRELYKADPYAFASEKRPGTASKVAEIEGYRWGDREWLTNRKKFDVQKSALSIYEVHPGSWMKHPWSESNPDGFYNYVQFAHSLADYVKKMGYTHVELMGIAEHPFVGSWGYQVTGYYAPTSRYGTPKEFKYLVDYLHKNKIGVILDWVPAHFPKDAHGLADFDGQPLYEYADPRKGEHPEWGTKIFDYGKNEVKNFMLANALYWVEEYHVDGLRVDAVASMLYLDYGKEPGQWVPNKNGGNENLEAVEFFKHLNTLVRGRNKGVIMIAEESTTWPKVTGSVEDGGLHFSYKWNMGWMHDFLDYMKLDPYFRKYNHNKMTFGMTYAFSENYILVLSHDEVVHLKCSMINKMPGNLDEKFQNLMVGYAFMFGHPGKKLLFMGQDFGQLREWSEEREIDWFLLADEGHQHLQTFFSDLLKMYRKYPALYANDCGYEGFQWINANDGDRSIYSFVRWSPTGKNNLLFVCNFTPVERPDYMCGVPRKKQYRLILDSSDMKYGGPTEKRQVVYRAKMGECDGQPYRIAYSLPAYGVAVFSF
;
A
#
# COMPACT_ATOMS: atom_id res chain seq x y z
N MET A 1 -71.99 16.78 58.89
CA MET A 1 -73.20 16.50 58.04
C MET A 1 -72.72 16.41 56.59
N LYS A 2 -73.05 15.32 55.97
CA LYS A 2 -72.98 14.99 54.53
C LYS A 2 -71.61 14.87 53.85
N GLU A 3 -71.13 13.64 53.84
CA GLU A 3 -70.24 13.03 52.85
C GLU A 3 -70.75 13.22 51.43
N THR A 4 -69.82 13.41 50.52
CA THR A 4 -70.03 13.20 49.10
C THR A 4 -68.91 12.34 48.52
N ALA A 5 -69.31 11.15 48.14
CA ALA A 5 -68.44 10.11 47.54
C ALA A 5 -67.99 10.56 46.16
N LYS A 6 -66.69 10.41 45.86
CA LYS A 6 -66.08 10.50 44.52
C LYS A 6 -65.92 9.12 43.92
N THR A 7 -66.72 8.81 42.91
CA THR A 7 -66.62 7.60 42.08
C THR A 7 -65.43 7.72 41.12
N THR A 8 -64.45 6.86 41.27
CA THR A 8 -63.31 6.77 40.33
C THR A 8 -63.67 5.79 39.20
N ALA A 9 -63.81 6.32 37.98
CA ALA A 9 -63.94 5.49 36.78
C ALA A 9 -62.58 4.98 36.33
N LYS A 10 -62.38 3.65 36.36
CA LYS A 10 -61.25 2.95 35.76
C LYS A 10 -61.42 2.89 34.22
N THR A 11 -60.63 3.68 33.49
CA THR A 11 -60.54 3.57 32.04
C THR A 11 -59.51 2.47 31.70
N THR A 12 -59.97 1.32 31.25
CA THR A 12 -59.14 0.24 30.72
C THR A 12 -58.63 0.63 29.34
N ALA A 13 -57.36 1.01 29.24
CA ALA A 13 -56.68 1.19 27.98
C ALA A 13 -56.53 -0.18 27.29
N LYS A 14 -57.21 -0.38 26.19
CA LYS A 14 -56.98 -1.51 25.29
C LYS A 14 -55.67 -1.27 24.55
N THR A 15 -54.61 -2.02 24.91
CA THR A 15 -53.37 -2.12 24.14
C THR A 15 -53.75 -2.68 22.75
N ARG A 16 -53.61 -1.83 21.73
CA ARG A 16 -53.62 -2.27 20.33
C ARG A 16 -52.40 -3.15 20.10
N LYS A 17 -52.58 -4.45 19.89
CA LYS A 17 -51.56 -5.34 19.39
C LYS A 17 -51.10 -4.83 18.01
N ALA A 18 -49.80 -4.59 17.85
CA ALA A 18 -49.21 -4.32 16.55
C ALA A 18 -49.58 -5.43 15.54
N PRO A 19 -49.79 -5.11 14.27
CA PRO A 19 -50.15 -6.11 13.28
C PRO A 19 -49.03 -7.15 13.21
N LYS A 20 -49.40 -8.44 13.34
CA LYS A 20 -48.47 -9.57 13.13
C LYS A 20 -47.98 -9.44 11.67
N LYS A 21 -46.63 -9.32 11.51
CA LYS A 21 -45.97 -9.51 10.20
C LYS A 21 -46.48 -10.84 9.58
N PRO A 22 -46.68 -10.92 8.27
CA PRO A 22 -47.10 -12.17 7.63
C PRO A 22 -46.06 -13.23 7.92
N ALA A 23 -46.51 -14.40 8.39
CA ALA A 23 -45.65 -15.55 8.59
C ALA A 23 -45.07 -16.00 7.23
N GLY A 24 -43.75 -15.91 7.03
CA GLY A 24 -43.15 -16.53 5.84
C GLY A 24 -41.78 -16.09 5.38
N TYR A 25 -41.41 -14.84 5.55
CA TYR A 25 -40.07 -14.40 5.09
C TYR A 25 -39.27 -13.82 6.23
N GLN A 26 -38.11 -14.46 6.53
CA GLN A 26 -37.13 -13.90 7.43
C GLN A 26 -35.92 -13.47 6.58
N PRO A 27 -35.61 -12.16 6.53
CA PRO A 27 -34.46 -11.67 5.77
C PRO A 27 -33.17 -12.18 6.42
N ARG A 28 -32.19 -12.51 5.57
CA ARG A 28 -30.82 -12.81 6.01
C ARG A 28 -30.12 -11.53 6.48
N PHE A 29 -30.41 -10.41 5.83
CA PHE A 29 -29.98 -9.08 6.25
C PHE A 29 -30.93 -8.55 7.32
N SER A 30 -30.53 -8.68 8.59
CA SER A 30 -31.39 -8.42 9.75
C SER A 30 -31.57 -6.92 10.05
N GLU A 31 -32.50 -6.58 10.96
CA GLU A 31 -32.66 -5.20 11.46
C GLU A 31 -31.39 -4.69 12.15
N LEU A 32 -30.61 -5.55 12.80
CA LEU A 32 -29.30 -5.20 13.37
C LEU A 32 -28.28 -4.89 12.28
N ASP A 33 -28.24 -5.70 11.21
CA ASP A 33 -27.35 -5.46 10.08
C ASP A 33 -27.64 -4.10 9.43
N GLN A 34 -28.94 -3.75 9.24
CA GLN A 34 -29.36 -2.45 8.73
C GLN A 34 -28.89 -1.29 9.63
N TYR A 35 -29.13 -1.41 10.93
CA TYR A 35 -28.69 -0.41 11.90
C TYR A 35 -27.17 -0.20 11.87
N LEU A 36 -26.38 -1.28 11.94
CA LEU A 36 -24.92 -1.20 11.92
C LEU A 36 -24.40 -0.61 10.60
N PHE A 37 -25.02 -0.97 9.48
CA PHE A 37 -24.67 -0.45 8.16
C PHE A 37 -24.88 1.07 8.08
N GLY A 38 -26.06 1.56 8.49
CA GLY A 38 -26.36 2.98 8.55
C GLY A 38 -25.53 3.77 9.58
N GLN A 39 -24.81 3.10 10.50
CA GLN A 39 -23.88 3.73 11.45
C GLN A 39 -22.41 3.62 11.04
N ALA A 40 -22.08 3.04 9.88
CA ALA A 40 -20.71 2.72 9.44
C ALA A 40 -19.93 1.83 10.42
N THR A 41 -20.61 0.91 11.09
CA THR A 41 -20.03 0.02 12.12
C THR A 41 -20.24 -1.46 11.85
N HIS A 42 -20.77 -1.82 10.69
CA HIS A 42 -20.91 -3.21 10.25
C HIS A 42 -19.61 -3.71 9.59
N TYR A 43 -18.58 -3.94 10.37
CA TYR A 43 -17.24 -4.25 9.87
C TYR A 43 -17.13 -5.61 9.14
N ASP A 44 -18.07 -6.53 9.40
CA ASP A 44 -18.14 -7.84 8.74
C ASP A 44 -19.27 -7.90 7.69
N ILE A 45 -19.68 -6.75 7.14
CA ILE A 45 -20.80 -6.64 6.21
C ILE A 45 -20.63 -7.49 4.95
N PHE A 46 -19.38 -7.72 4.53
CA PHE A 46 -19.08 -8.59 3.39
C PHE A 46 -19.55 -10.03 3.57
N ARG A 47 -19.85 -10.47 4.80
CA ARG A 47 -20.46 -11.77 5.09
C ARG A 47 -21.99 -11.77 4.87
N LYS A 48 -22.56 -10.60 4.60
CA LYS A 48 -24.00 -10.39 4.37
C LYS A 48 -24.31 -9.89 2.98
N MET A 49 -23.57 -8.87 2.51
CA MET A 49 -23.66 -8.33 1.16
C MET A 49 -22.95 -9.25 0.15
N GLY A 50 -23.38 -9.19 -1.11
CA GLY A 50 -22.81 -10.02 -2.16
C GLY A 50 -23.51 -11.38 -2.28
N ALA A 51 -22.80 -12.32 -2.92
CA ALA A 51 -23.26 -13.69 -3.15
C ALA A 51 -22.69 -14.66 -2.12
N HIS A 52 -23.56 -15.41 -1.43
CA HIS A 52 -23.18 -16.38 -0.40
C HIS A 52 -23.86 -17.73 -0.61
N LEU A 53 -23.07 -18.79 -0.81
CA LEU A 53 -23.58 -20.15 -0.85
C LEU A 53 -24.20 -20.54 0.49
N ASP A 54 -25.39 -21.12 0.45
CA ASP A 54 -26.14 -21.51 1.63
C ASP A 54 -27.17 -22.58 1.32
N LYS A 55 -27.88 -23.04 2.34
CA LYS A 55 -28.99 -23.97 2.24
C LYS A 55 -30.24 -23.35 2.87
N LYS A 56 -31.31 -23.19 2.07
CA LYS A 56 -32.62 -22.72 2.53
C LYS A 56 -33.70 -23.72 2.20
N ASP A 57 -34.54 -24.06 3.17
CA ASP A 57 -35.67 -25.00 3.03
C ASP A 57 -35.27 -26.32 2.36
N GLY A 58 -34.06 -26.82 2.70
CA GLY A 58 -33.51 -28.06 2.17
C GLY A 58 -32.86 -27.94 0.79
N LYS A 59 -32.95 -26.81 0.10
CA LYS A 59 -32.36 -26.55 -1.21
C LYS A 59 -31.03 -25.83 -1.06
N VAL A 60 -29.97 -26.34 -1.72
CA VAL A 60 -28.67 -25.65 -1.88
C VAL A 60 -28.81 -24.56 -2.93
N GLY A 61 -28.17 -23.41 -2.69
CA GLY A 61 -28.21 -22.27 -3.59
C GLY A 61 -27.35 -21.14 -3.04
N ALA A 62 -27.66 -19.90 -3.43
CA ALA A 62 -26.99 -18.72 -2.91
C ALA A 62 -27.97 -17.60 -2.53
N TRP A 63 -27.63 -16.89 -1.48
CA TRP A 63 -28.18 -15.58 -1.19
C TRP A 63 -27.42 -14.53 -2.01
N PHE A 64 -28.18 -13.56 -2.55
CA PHE A 64 -27.67 -12.35 -3.19
C PHE A 64 -28.23 -11.16 -2.45
N THR A 65 -27.36 -10.24 -2.06
CA THR A 65 -27.72 -9.04 -1.29
C THR A 65 -26.97 -7.83 -1.84
N VAL A 66 -27.71 -6.75 -2.17
CA VAL A 66 -27.13 -5.53 -2.75
C VAL A 66 -27.80 -4.28 -2.21
N TRP A 67 -27.06 -3.19 -2.13
CA TRP A 67 -27.56 -1.87 -1.76
C TRP A 67 -27.80 -1.00 -3.00
N ALA A 68 -29.07 -0.62 -3.22
CA ALA A 68 -29.53 0.17 -4.37
C ALA A 68 -30.78 1.01 -4.00
N PRO A 69 -30.65 2.01 -3.12
CA PRO A 69 -31.79 2.73 -2.52
C PRO A 69 -32.67 3.47 -3.52
N HIS A 70 -32.12 3.89 -4.68
CA HIS A 70 -32.84 4.65 -5.68
C HIS A 70 -33.47 3.76 -6.79
N ALA A 71 -33.21 2.44 -6.75
CA ALA A 71 -33.75 1.51 -7.74
C ALA A 71 -35.30 1.38 -7.64
N ALA A 72 -35.97 1.32 -8.78
CA ALA A 72 -37.35 0.94 -8.86
C ALA A 72 -37.54 -0.58 -8.75
N GLU A 73 -36.60 -1.34 -9.30
CA GLU A 73 -36.53 -2.80 -9.26
C GLU A 73 -35.14 -3.30 -9.33
N VAL A 74 -34.82 -4.36 -8.61
CA VAL A 74 -33.53 -5.04 -8.65
C VAL A 74 -33.76 -6.53 -8.88
N SER A 75 -32.98 -7.13 -9.78
CA SER A 75 -32.95 -8.58 -10.01
C SER A 75 -31.52 -9.09 -10.04
N VAL A 76 -31.31 -10.35 -9.68
CA VAL A 76 -30.05 -11.03 -9.94
C VAL A 76 -30.18 -11.89 -11.20
N ILE A 77 -29.23 -11.70 -12.12
CA ILE A 77 -29.19 -12.41 -13.40
C ILE A 77 -27.86 -13.17 -13.52
N GLY A 78 -27.87 -14.31 -14.18
CA GLY A 78 -26.65 -15.09 -14.32
C GLY A 78 -26.88 -16.41 -15.06
N GLU A 79 -25.85 -17.26 -15.08
CA GLU A 79 -25.90 -18.57 -15.75
C GLU A 79 -27.03 -19.45 -15.20
N PHE A 80 -27.39 -19.31 -13.92
CA PHE A 80 -28.44 -20.09 -13.25
C PHE A 80 -29.87 -19.78 -13.71
N ASN A 81 -30.09 -18.68 -14.42
CA ASN A 81 -31.41 -18.29 -14.92
C ASN A 81 -31.39 -17.81 -16.38
N GLY A 82 -30.31 -18.12 -17.14
CA GLY A 82 -30.16 -17.72 -18.52
C GLY A 82 -30.07 -16.19 -18.73
N TRP A 83 -29.64 -15.45 -17.70
CA TRP A 83 -29.52 -13.98 -17.71
C TRP A 83 -30.88 -13.26 -17.83
N ASP A 84 -31.97 -13.91 -17.41
CA ASP A 84 -33.31 -13.35 -17.46
C ASP A 84 -33.53 -12.34 -16.33
N ALA A 85 -33.75 -11.06 -16.68
CA ALA A 85 -33.97 -9.96 -15.76
C ALA A 85 -35.25 -10.11 -14.88
N HIS A 86 -36.16 -10.97 -15.27
CA HIS A 86 -37.45 -11.15 -14.59
C HIS A 86 -37.55 -12.43 -13.75
N ALA A 87 -36.55 -13.33 -13.87
CA ALA A 87 -36.63 -14.63 -13.22
C ALA A 87 -36.35 -14.57 -11.70
N ASN A 88 -35.45 -13.72 -11.24
CA ASN A 88 -35.07 -13.63 -9.83
C ASN A 88 -35.10 -12.19 -9.32
N VAL A 89 -36.32 -11.63 -9.24
CA VAL A 89 -36.56 -10.30 -8.69
C VAL A 89 -36.26 -10.32 -7.18
N MET A 90 -35.51 -9.35 -6.72
CA MET A 90 -35.04 -9.23 -5.34
C MET A 90 -36.04 -8.46 -4.49
N ARG A 91 -36.13 -8.77 -3.21
CA ARG A 91 -36.99 -8.09 -2.26
C ARG A 91 -36.24 -7.00 -1.52
N LYS A 92 -36.86 -5.83 -1.41
CA LYS A 92 -36.36 -4.77 -0.54
C LYS A 92 -36.47 -5.20 0.93
N VAL A 93 -35.42 -5.03 1.68
CA VAL A 93 -35.29 -5.35 3.11
C VAL A 93 -35.19 -4.04 3.90
N GLY A 94 -36.19 -3.74 4.70
CA GLY A 94 -36.26 -2.47 5.45
C GLY A 94 -36.44 -1.26 4.54
N GLU A 95 -35.98 -0.09 5.04
CA GLU A 95 -36.12 1.19 4.35
C GLU A 95 -34.81 1.69 3.72
N ASP A 96 -33.69 1.11 4.09
CA ASP A 96 -32.33 1.61 3.73
C ASP A 96 -31.90 1.25 2.30
N GLY A 97 -32.81 0.66 1.50
CA GLY A 97 -32.55 0.34 0.10
C GLY A 97 -31.69 -0.89 -0.14
N VAL A 98 -31.64 -1.81 0.80
CA VAL A 98 -31.01 -3.13 0.61
C VAL A 98 -32.02 -4.08 -0.02
N TYR A 99 -31.57 -4.83 -1.02
CA TYR A 99 -32.35 -5.87 -1.70
C TYR A 99 -31.69 -7.23 -1.51
N GLU A 100 -32.51 -8.28 -1.30
CA GLU A 100 -31.99 -9.65 -1.19
C GLU A 100 -32.90 -10.68 -1.85
N VAL A 101 -32.31 -11.81 -2.28
CA VAL A 101 -33.03 -12.99 -2.77
C VAL A 101 -32.19 -14.25 -2.53
N PHE A 102 -32.86 -15.37 -2.25
CA PHE A 102 -32.22 -16.69 -2.30
C PHE A 102 -32.57 -17.38 -3.61
N VAL A 103 -31.55 -17.83 -4.35
CA VAL A 103 -31.70 -18.52 -5.63
C VAL A 103 -31.22 -19.97 -5.47
N PRO A 104 -32.13 -20.96 -5.54
CA PRO A 104 -31.74 -22.37 -5.46
C PRO A 104 -30.99 -22.82 -6.72
N GLY A 105 -30.08 -23.80 -6.56
CA GLY A 105 -29.32 -24.39 -7.68
C GLY A 105 -28.05 -23.62 -8.07
N VAL A 106 -27.78 -22.47 -7.45
CA VAL A 106 -26.54 -21.73 -7.66
C VAL A 106 -25.38 -22.49 -7.03
N THR A 107 -24.25 -22.55 -7.74
CA THR A 107 -23.00 -23.20 -7.30
C THR A 107 -21.80 -22.26 -7.43
N GLU A 108 -20.67 -22.64 -6.79
CA GLU A 108 -19.40 -21.92 -6.89
C GLU A 108 -18.97 -21.83 -8.37
N GLY A 109 -18.46 -20.67 -8.77
CA GLY A 109 -17.96 -20.40 -10.13
C GLY A 109 -18.99 -19.82 -11.10
N MET A 110 -20.29 -19.94 -10.82
CA MET A 110 -21.35 -19.37 -11.68
C MET A 110 -21.23 -17.84 -11.77
N MET A 111 -21.38 -17.31 -12.98
CA MET A 111 -21.34 -15.88 -13.27
C MET A 111 -22.69 -15.22 -13.04
N TYR A 112 -22.65 -13.98 -12.55
CA TYR A 112 -23.87 -13.18 -12.30
C TYR A 112 -23.61 -11.68 -12.37
N LYS A 113 -24.72 -10.92 -12.52
CA LYS A 113 -24.79 -9.46 -12.36
C LYS A 113 -26.07 -9.08 -11.62
N TYR A 114 -26.14 -7.83 -11.16
CA TYR A 114 -27.40 -7.19 -10.78
C TYR A 114 -27.95 -6.44 -11.98
N TYR A 115 -29.23 -6.72 -12.31
CA TYR A 115 -30.05 -5.91 -13.18
C TYR A 115 -30.78 -4.91 -12.29
N ILE A 116 -30.65 -3.63 -12.61
CA ILE A 116 -31.26 -2.53 -11.87
C ILE A 116 -32.10 -1.70 -12.84
N ARG A 117 -33.40 -1.58 -12.57
CA ARG A 117 -34.29 -0.69 -13.29
C ARG A 117 -34.48 0.57 -12.45
N THR A 118 -34.16 1.72 -13.03
CA THR A 118 -34.28 3.03 -12.39
C THR A 118 -35.72 3.53 -12.47
N PRO A 119 -36.14 4.52 -11.63
CA PRO A 119 -37.48 5.10 -11.71
C PRO A 119 -37.82 5.76 -13.04
N ASP A 120 -36.84 6.26 -13.79
CA ASP A 120 -36.97 6.83 -15.12
C ASP A 120 -36.93 5.78 -16.25
N GLY A 121 -36.85 4.50 -15.90
CA GLY A 121 -36.94 3.37 -16.82
C GLY A 121 -35.67 2.93 -17.49
N ARG A 122 -34.49 3.47 -17.12
CA ARG A 122 -33.19 2.98 -17.59
C ARG A 122 -32.90 1.60 -16.99
N GLU A 123 -32.21 0.77 -17.78
CA GLU A 123 -31.76 -0.56 -17.38
C GLU A 123 -30.26 -0.58 -17.21
N LEU A 124 -29.79 -1.02 -16.04
CA LEU A 124 -28.37 -1.07 -15.68
C LEU A 124 -27.96 -2.51 -15.38
N TYR A 125 -26.77 -2.90 -15.83
CA TYR A 125 -26.21 -4.23 -15.63
C TYR A 125 -24.91 -4.09 -14.83
N LYS A 126 -24.97 -4.24 -13.51
CA LYS A 126 -23.89 -3.94 -12.57
C LYS A 126 -23.20 -5.20 -12.06
N ALA A 127 -21.86 -5.16 -11.97
CA ALA A 127 -21.14 -6.12 -11.17
C ALA A 127 -21.46 -5.92 -9.69
N ASP A 128 -21.29 -6.97 -8.91
CA ASP A 128 -21.53 -6.91 -7.46
C ASP A 128 -20.40 -6.16 -6.75
N PRO A 129 -20.68 -5.08 -6.02
CA PRO A 129 -19.66 -4.34 -5.28
C PRO A 129 -18.92 -5.17 -4.22
N TYR A 130 -19.54 -6.22 -3.71
CA TYR A 130 -19.01 -7.13 -2.69
C TYR A 130 -18.58 -8.50 -3.26
N ALA A 131 -18.48 -8.65 -4.57
CA ALA A 131 -18.06 -9.91 -5.19
C ALA A 131 -16.66 -10.32 -4.73
N PHE A 132 -16.49 -11.58 -4.36
CA PHE A 132 -15.20 -12.15 -3.97
C PHE A 132 -14.36 -12.64 -5.16
N ALA A 133 -14.96 -12.75 -6.33
CA ALA A 133 -14.29 -13.13 -7.56
C ALA A 133 -14.98 -12.51 -8.77
N SER A 134 -14.22 -12.29 -9.82
CA SER A 134 -14.67 -11.68 -11.06
C SER A 134 -14.42 -12.60 -12.25
N GLU A 135 -15.18 -12.43 -13.31
CA GLU A 135 -14.91 -12.98 -14.60
C GLU A 135 -13.57 -12.47 -15.14
N LYS A 136 -12.86 -13.32 -15.90
CA LYS A 136 -11.66 -12.85 -16.60
C LYS A 136 -12.03 -11.82 -17.66
N ARG A 137 -11.24 -10.77 -17.75
CA ARG A 137 -11.38 -9.77 -18.83
C ARG A 137 -11.34 -10.42 -20.23
N PRO A 138 -12.07 -9.90 -21.22
CA PRO A 138 -12.84 -8.63 -21.19
C PRO A 138 -14.22 -8.75 -20.52
N GLY A 139 -14.55 -9.90 -19.95
CA GLY A 139 -15.79 -10.09 -19.21
C GLY A 139 -15.90 -9.19 -17.97
N THR A 140 -17.14 -8.89 -17.57
CA THR A 140 -17.44 -7.91 -16.52
C THR A 140 -18.42 -8.45 -15.47
N ALA A 141 -18.67 -9.75 -15.47
CA ALA A 141 -19.54 -10.37 -14.49
C ALA A 141 -18.81 -10.66 -13.18
N SER A 142 -19.55 -10.70 -12.11
CA SER A 142 -19.10 -11.25 -10.84
C SER A 142 -19.21 -12.78 -10.85
N LYS A 143 -18.43 -13.46 -10.01
CA LYS A 143 -18.52 -14.91 -9.82
C LYS A 143 -18.89 -15.25 -8.40
N VAL A 144 -19.76 -16.23 -8.23
CA VAL A 144 -20.01 -16.83 -6.92
C VAL A 144 -18.75 -17.55 -6.46
N ALA A 145 -18.20 -17.15 -5.33
CA ALA A 145 -16.99 -17.73 -4.79
C ALA A 145 -17.10 -17.97 -3.29
N GLU A 146 -16.60 -19.12 -2.85
CA GLU A 146 -16.46 -19.45 -1.44
C GLU A 146 -15.07 -19.05 -0.94
N ILE A 147 -15.03 -18.10 0.00
CA ILE A 147 -13.77 -17.63 0.59
C ILE A 147 -13.41 -18.37 1.87
N GLU A 148 -14.34 -19.10 2.46
CA GLU A 148 -14.11 -19.87 3.68
C GLU A 148 -13.42 -21.22 3.40
N GLY A 149 -12.99 -21.90 4.45
CA GLY A 149 -12.41 -23.25 4.37
C GLY A 149 -10.95 -23.32 3.95
N TYR A 150 -10.26 -22.20 3.70
CA TYR A 150 -8.81 -22.21 3.48
C TYR A 150 -8.09 -22.56 4.79
N ARG A 151 -7.11 -23.48 4.73
CA ARG A 151 -6.33 -23.91 5.89
C ARG A 151 -5.02 -23.16 5.96
N TRP A 152 -4.99 -22.08 6.73
CA TRP A 152 -3.81 -21.26 6.96
C TRP A 152 -2.70 -22.00 7.72
N GLY A 153 -1.47 -21.84 7.25
CA GLY A 153 -0.27 -22.36 7.90
C GLY A 153 0.61 -21.30 8.57
N ASP A 154 0.18 -20.05 8.61
CA ASP A 154 0.94 -18.87 8.99
C ASP A 154 0.78 -18.42 10.46
N ARG A 155 0.25 -19.28 11.34
CA ARG A 155 0.00 -18.95 12.75
C ARG A 155 1.23 -18.40 13.49
N GLU A 156 2.41 -18.93 13.18
CA GLU A 156 3.67 -18.44 13.78
C GLU A 156 3.94 -17.01 13.34
N TRP A 157 3.76 -16.71 12.05
CA TRP A 157 3.92 -15.37 11.49
C TRP A 157 2.98 -14.37 12.18
N LEU A 158 1.68 -14.65 12.23
CA LEU A 158 0.69 -13.78 12.85
C LEU A 158 0.97 -13.53 14.35
N THR A 159 1.53 -14.54 15.05
CA THR A 159 1.94 -14.38 16.44
C THR A 159 3.14 -13.42 16.56
N ASN A 160 4.10 -13.52 15.66
CA ASN A 160 5.27 -12.65 15.64
C ASN A 160 4.95 -11.24 15.12
N ARG A 161 4.03 -11.10 14.16
CA ARG A 161 3.54 -9.80 13.68
C ARG A 161 3.07 -8.90 14.82
N LYS A 162 2.40 -9.45 15.83
CA LYS A 162 1.92 -8.69 17.01
C LYS A 162 3.03 -8.00 17.80
N LYS A 163 4.31 -8.38 17.59
CA LYS A 163 5.49 -7.79 18.23
C LYS A 163 6.12 -6.70 17.37
N PHE A 164 5.62 -6.48 16.16
CA PHE A 164 6.14 -5.44 15.27
C PHE A 164 5.92 -4.06 15.90
N ASP A 165 7.01 -3.32 16.03
CA ASP A 165 7.03 -1.96 16.52
C ASP A 165 7.36 -1.04 15.34
N VAL A 166 6.44 -0.14 15.01
CA VAL A 166 6.55 0.80 13.89
C VAL A 166 7.88 1.57 13.91
N GLN A 167 8.32 2.01 15.09
CA GLN A 167 9.54 2.82 15.22
C GLN A 167 10.82 1.98 15.27
N LYS A 168 10.75 0.77 15.86
CA LYS A 168 11.95 -0.01 16.21
C LYS A 168 12.18 -1.24 15.35
N SER A 169 11.22 -1.65 14.52
CA SER A 169 11.38 -2.82 13.65
C SER A 169 12.02 -2.45 12.32
N ALA A 170 12.83 -3.35 11.77
CA ALA A 170 13.34 -3.22 10.42
C ALA A 170 12.19 -3.39 9.40
N LEU A 171 12.12 -2.48 8.43
CA LEU A 171 11.17 -2.56 7.33
C LEU A 171 11.87 -2.16 6.03
N SER A 172 12.07 -3.14 5.15
CA SER A 172 12.54 -2.97 3.78
C SER A 172 11.56 -3.64 2.83
N ILE A 173 11.01 -2.87 1.91
CA ILE A 173 9.88 -3.24 1.06
C ILE A 173 10.36 -3.43 -0.37
N TYR A 174 10.00 -4.55 -0.97
CA TYR A 174 10.11 -4.80 -2.41
C TYR A 174 8.76 -4.55 -3.04
N GLU A 175 8.61 -3.42 -3.75
CA GLU A 175 7.38 -3.07 -4.46
C GLU A 175 7.34 -3.84 -5.78
N VAL A 176 6.25 -4.54 -6.05
CA VAL A 176 6.15 -5.45 -7.19
C VAL A 176 4.78 -5.45 -7.83
N HIS A 177 4.76 -5.38 -9.16
CA HIS A 177 3.58 -5.59 -10.00
C HIS A 177 3.59 -7.04 -10.53
N PRO A 178 2.67 -7.92 -10.08
CA PRO A 178 2.73 -9.35 -10.39
C PRO A 178 2.71 -9.65 -11.89
N GLY A 179 1.93 -8.90 -12.67
CA GLY A 179 1.74 -9.14 -14.11
C GLY A 179 2.94 -8.83 -14.99
N SER A 180 3.95 -8.11 -14.46
CA SER A 180 5.15 -7.71 -15.20
C SER A 180 6.45 -8.03 -14.46
N TRP A 181 6.40 -8.80 -13.40
CA TRP A 181 7.60 -9.24 -12.68
C TRP A 181 8.31 -10.39 -13.41
N MET A 182 7.57 -11.46 -13.71
CA MET A 182 7.96 -12.56 -14.59
C MET A 182 6.81 -12.96 -15.47
N LYS A 183 7.09 -13.40 -16.71
CA LYS A 183 6.09 -13.85 -17.65
C LYS A 183 6.48 -15.20 -18.24
N HIS A 184 5.49 -16.04 -18.53
CA HIS A 184 5.66 -17.18 -19.41
C HIS A 184 5.78 -16.71 -20.86
N PRO A 185 6.47 -17.47 -21.73
CA PRO A 185 6.34 -17.28 -23.16
C PRO A 185 4.86 -17.31 -23.58
N TRP A 186 4.54 -16.54 -24.59
CA TRP A 186 3.19 -16.50 -25.14
C TRP A 186 2.67 -17.91 -25.47
N SER A 187 1.43 -18.19 -25.13
CA SER A 187 0.71 -19.39 -25.54
C SER A 187 -0.77 -19.06 -25.72
N GLU A 188 -1.46 -19.88 -26.53
CA GLU A 188 -2.89 -19.69 -26.78
C GLU A 188 -3.74 -19.80 -25.49
N SER A 189 -3.31 -20.64 -24.55
CA SER A 189 -3.97 -20.81 -23.24
C SER A 189 -3.60 -19.74 -22.23
N ASN A 190 -2.51 -18.99 -22.42
CA ASN A 190 -2.06 -17.90 -21.58
C ASN A 190 -1.44 -16.78 -22.44
N PRO A 191 -2.26 -16.03 -23.17
CA PRO A 191 -1.79 -15.02 -24.12
C PRO A 191 -1.11 -13.84 -23.44
N ASP A 192 -1.47 -13.53 -22.20
CA ASP A 192 -0.84 -12.47 -21.40
C ASP A 192 0.49 -12.94 -20.78
N GLY A 193 0.77 -14.24 -20.76
CA GLY A 193 1.97 -14.83 -20.15
C GLY A 193 2.02 -14.71 -18.62
N PHE A 194 0.92 -14.41 -17.94
CA PHE A 194 0.95 -14.20 -16.50
C PHE A 194 1.28 -15.46 -15.71
N TYR A 195 2.08 -15.31 -14.67
CA TYR A 195 2.19 -16.30 -13.61
C TYR A 195 0.89 -16.32 -12.80
N ASN A 196 0.42 -17.52 -12.43
CA ASN A 196 -0.65 -17.62 -11.46
C ASN A 196 -0.13 -17.33 -10.04
N TYR A 197 -1.04 -17.08 -9.09
CA TYR A 197 -0.67 -16.75 -7.70
C TYR A 197 0.25 -17.79 -7.05
N VAL A 198 0.10 -19.07 -7.37
CA VAL A 198 0.93 -20.15 -6.82
C VAL A 198 2.34 -20.11 -7.39
N GLN A 199 2.49 -19.99 -8.71
CA GLN A 199 3.80 -19.87 -9.36
C GLN A 199 4.53 -18.60 -8.90
N PHE A 200 3.80 -17.48 -8.84
CA PHE A 200 4.32 -16.20 -8.38
C PHE A 200 4.80 -16.30 -6.93
N ALA A 201 4.04 -16.96 -6.04
CA ALA A 201 4.41 -17.15 -4.63
C ALA A 201 5.79 -17.79 -4.46
N HIS A 202 6.05 -18.86 -5.20
CA HIS A 202 7.33 -19.59 -5.13
C HIS A 202 8.49 -18.74 -5.64
N SER A 203 8.37 -18.20 -6.85
CA SER A 203 9.45 -17.42 -7.47
C SER A 203 9.74 -16.14 -6.67
N LEU A 204 8.71 -15.43 -6.23
CA LEU A 204 8.86 -14.20 -5.45
C LEU A 204 9.50 -14.46 -4.07
N ALA A 205 9.06 -15.51 -3.37
CA ALA A 205 9.62 -15.85 -2.06
C ALA A 205 11.11 -16.18 -2.15
N ASP A 206 11.53 -16.94 -3.16
CA ASP A 206 12.94 -17.29 -3.38
C ASP A 206 13.78 -16.05 -3.65
N TYR A 207 13.30 -15.14 -4.51
CA TYR A 207 13.99 -13.90 -4.82
C TYR A 207 14.12 -12.97 -3.60
N VAL A 208 13.01 -12.65 -2.96
CA VAL A 208 12.93 -11.72 -1.81
C VAL A 208 13.78 -12.23 -0.64
N LYS A 209 13.77 -13.54 -0.39
CA LYS A 209 14.57 -14.18 0.64
C LYS A 209 16.06 -14.13 0.30
N LYS A 210 16.45 -14.42 -0.95
CA LYS A 210 17.84 -14.31 -1.46
C LYS A 210 18.36 -12.89 -1.26
N MET A 211 17.56 -11.90 -1.65
CA MET A 211 17.93 -10.49 -1.54
C MET A 211 17.99 -10.00 -0.08
N GLY A 212 17.04 -10.40 0.75
CA GLY A 212 16.98 -10.04 2.18
C GLY A 212 15.97 -8.97 2.53
N TYR A 213 15.01 -8.66 1.66
CA TYR A 213 13.87 -7.81 1.99
C TYR A 213 13.03 -8.40 3.13
N THR A 214 12.31 -7.55 3.85
CA THR A 214 11.42 -7.99 4.95
C THR A 214 9.98 -8.16 4.50
N HIS A 215 9.54 -7.34 3.56
CA HIS A 215 8.16 -7.29 3.07
C HIS A 215 8.14 -7.15 1.54
N VAL A 216 7.03 -7.54 0.96
CA VAL A 216 6.65 -7.18 -0.41
C VAL A 216 5.45 -6.25 -0.36
N GLU A 217 5.36 -5.32 -1.33
CA GLU A 217 4.18 -4.50 -1.56
C GLU A 217 3.63 -4.85 -2.94
N LEU A 218 2.41 -5.37 -2.97
CA LEU A 218 1.76 -5.91 -4.17
C LEU A 218 0.85 -4.86 -4.80
N MET A 219 1.19 -4.42 -6.01
CA MET A 219 0.36 -3.54 -6.83
C MET A 219 -0.71 -4.32 -7.58
N GLY A 220 -1.85 -3.69 -7.86
CA GLY A 220 -2.86 -4.19 -8.79
C GLY A 220 -3.53 -5.51 -8.38
N ILE A 221 -3.73 -5.75 -7.09
CA ILE A 221 -4.35 -6.98 -6.59
C ILE A 221 -5.87 -6.91 -6.62
N ALA A 222 -6.50 -5.77 -6.34
CA ALA A 222 -7.94 -5.62 -6.49
C ALA A 222 -8.35 -5.69 -7.97
N GLU A 223 -9.51 -6.28 -8.29
CA GLU A 223 -9.94 -6.46 -9.68
C GLU A 223 -10.16 -5.12 -10.39
N HIS A 224 -9.64 -5.01 -11.60
CA HIS A 224 -9.68 -3.81 -12.43
C HIS A 224 -9.75 -4.16 -13.92
N PRO A 225 -10.49 -3.40 -14.76
CA PRO A 225 -10.67 -3.75 -16.18
C PRO A 225 -9.45 -3.39 -17.03
N PHE A 226 -8.82 -2.25 -16.77
CA PHE A 226 -7.77 -1.68 -17.61
C PHE A 226 -6.38 -1.98 -17.05
N VAL A 227 -5.56 -2.73 -17.80
CA VAL A 227 -4.20 -3.13 -17.38
C VAL A 227 -3.28 -1.93 -17.23
N GLY A 228 -3.37 -0.97 -18.16
CA GLY A 228 -2.58 0.26 -18.13
C GLY A 228 -2.90 1.19 -16.96
N SER A 229 -3.91 0.87 -16.14
CA SER A 229 -4.13 1.56 -14.86
C SER A 229 -3.25 1.02 -13.73
N TRP A 230 -2.48 -0.06 -13.97
CA TRP A 230 -1.64 -0.73 -12.97
C TRP A 230 -2.39 -1.21 -11.72
N GLY A 231 -3.73 -1.25 -11.79
CA GLY A 231 -4.62 -1.58 -10.68
C GLY A 231 -5.22 -0.38 -9.95
N TYR A 232 -4.96 0.86 -10.40
CA TYR A 232 -5.51 2.06 -9.74
C TYR A 232 -6.94 2.41 -10.19
N GLN A 233 -7.50 1.72 -11.19
CA GLN A 233 -8.92 1.87 -11.60
C GLN A 233 -9.73 0.64 -11.16
N VAL A 234 -9.96 0.51 -9.86
CA VAL A 234 -10.58 -0.66 -9.23
C VAL A 234 -12.08 -0.71 -9.51
N THR A 235 -12.58 -1.87 -9.95
CA THR A 235 -14.01 -2.17 -10.11
C THR A 235 -14.49 -3.28 -9.17
N GLY A 236 -13.59 -4.12 -8.64
CA GLY A 236 -13.90 -5.20 -7.71
C GLY A 236 -13.11 -5.09 -6.41
N TYR A 237 -13.59 -4.31 -5.47
CA TYR A 237 -12.87 -4.01 -4.21
C TYR A 237 -12.64 -5.22 -3.30
N TYR A 238 -13.52 -6.22 -3.37
CA TYR A 238 -13.44 -7.45 -2.57
C TYR A 238 -12.92 -8.66 -3.33
N ALA A 239 -12.58 -8.49 -4.62
CA ALA A 239 -12.08 -9.58 -5.46
C ALA A 239 -10.58 -9.43 -5.73
N PRO A 240 -9.74 -10.40 -5.35
CA PRO A 240 -8.40 -10.51 -5.93
C PRO A 240 -8.52 -10.67 -7.45
N THR A 241 -7.67 -9.96 -8.20
CA THR A 241 -7.81 -9.95 -9.66
C THR A 241 -7.77 -11.36 -10.25
N SER A 242 -8.73 -11.63 -11.14
CA SER A 242 -8.89 -12.90 -11.84
C SER A 242 -7.76 -13.21 -12.83
N ARG A 243 -6.88 -12.22 -13.11
CA ARG A 243 -5.73 -12.38 -14.00
C ARG A 243 -4.78 -13.47 -13.56
N TYR A 244 -4.58 -13.60 -12.26
CA TYR A 244 -3.56 -14.48 -11.67
C TYR A 244 -4.15 -15.71 -10.98
N GLY A 245 -5.47 -15.87 -10.95
CA GLY A 245 -6.10 -17.04 -10.37
C GLY A 245 -7.32 -16.76 -9.48
N THR A 246 -7.53 -17.63 -8.52
CA THR A 246 -8.68 -17.63 -7.62
C THR A 246 -8.39 -16.96 -6.27
N PRO A 247 -9.42 -16.56 -5.51
CA PRO A 247 -9.25 -16.07 -4.13
C PRO A 247 -8.48 -17.03 -3.22
N LYS A 248 -8.69 -18.34 -3.37
CA LYS A 248 -7.98 -19.38 -2.59
C LYS A 248 -6.50 -19.46 -2.95
N GLU A 249 -6.15 -19.24 -4.22
CA GLU A 249 -4.75 -19.19 -4.67
C GLU A 249 -4.06 -17.89 -4.18
N PHE A 250 -4.79 -16.78 -4.07
CA PHE A 250 -4.24 -15.58 -3.45
C PHE A 250 -4.00 -15.78 -1.94
N LYS A 251 -4.90 -16.48 -1.23
CA LYS A 251 -4.62 -16.91 0.16
C LYS A 251 -3.37 -17.76 0.25
N TYR A 252 -3.16 -18.66 -0.71
CA TYR A 252 -1.94 -19.48 -0.78
C TYR A 252 -0.67 -18.62 -0.95
N LEU A 253 -0.71 -17.60 -1.81
CA LEU A 253 0.41 -16.68 -1.99
C LEU A 253 0.82 -16.02 -0.66
N VAL A 254 -0.14 -15.47 0.06
CA VAL A 254 0.14 -14.81 1.35
C VAL A 254 0.66 -15.81 2.39
N ASP A 255 0.01 -16.97 2.53
CA ASP A 255 0.42 -18.03 3.45
C ASP A 255 1.84 -18.54 3.15
N TYR A 256 2.19 -18.68 1.87
CA TYR A 256 3.52 -19.13 1.43
C TYR A 256 4.60 -18.07 1.73
N LEU A 257 4.32 -16.80 1.51
CA LEU A 257 5.23 -15.71 1.85
C LEU A 257 5.46 -15.64 3.37
N HIS A 258 4.41 -15.76 4.18
CA HIS A 258 4.49 -15.80 5.65
C HIS A 258 5.33 -16.98 6.16
N LYS A 259 5.20 -18.18 5.58
CA LYS A 259 6.03 -19.34 5.88
C LYS A 259 7.51 -19.09 5.57
N ASN A 260 7.80 -18.24 4.59
CA ASN A 260 9.15 -17.81 4.25
C ASN A 260 9.63 -16.56 5.01
N LYS A 261 8.88 -16.11 6.03
CA LYS A 261 9.18 -14.94 6.89
C LYS A 261 9.20 -13.61 6.11
N ILE A 262 8.31 -13.49 5.13
CA ILE A 262 8.12 -12.31 4.29
C ILE A 262 6.73 -11.74 4.56
N GLY A 263 6.63 -10.47 4.96
CA GLY A 263 5.35 -9.78 5.13
C GLY A 263 4.77 -9.32 3.80
N VAL A 264 3.45 -9.14 3.78
CA VAL A 264 2.70 -8.74 2.58
C VAL A 264 1.94 -7.44 2.84
N ILE A 265 2.21 -6.42 2.03
CA ILE A 265 1.49 -5.15 2.00
C ILE A 265 0.71 -5.12 0.69
N LEU A 266 -0.52 -4.63 0.72
CA LEU A 266 -1.29 -4.38 -0.49
C LEU A 266 -1.34 -2.89 -0.79
N ASP A 267 -1.20 -2.56 -2.06
CA ASP A 267 -1.55 -1.26 -2.58
C ASP A 267 -3.09 -1.16 -2.67
N TRP A 268 -3.67 -0.25 -1.89
CA TRP A 268 -5.11 -0.11 -1.68
C TRP A 268 -5.59 1.28 -2.09
N VAL A 269 -6.60 1.34 -2.95
CA VAL A 269 -7.05 2.55 -3.65
C VAL A 269 -8.42 3.01 -3.14
N PRO A 270 -8.52 3.68 -1.97
CA PRO A 270 -9.79 4.20 -1.47
C PRO A 270 -10.14 5.60 -1.99
N ALA A 271 -9.26 6.22 -2.77
CA ALA A 271 -9.41 7.60 -3.20
C ALA A 271 -10.48 7.76 -4.29
N HIS A 272 -10.52 6.83 -5.24
CA HIS A 272 -11.33 6.99 -6.44
C HIS A 272 -11.63 5.65 -7.12
N PHE A 273 -12.54 5.67 -8.11
CA PHE A 273 -12.87 4.53 -8.95
C PHE A 273 -13.26 4.96 -10.36
N PRO A 274 -13.13 4.07 -11.38
CA PRO A 274 -13.39 4.41 -12.77
C PRO A 274 -14.89 4.56 -13.06
N LYS A 275 -15.19 5.17 -14.23
CA LYS A 275 -16.57 5.40 -14.71
C LYS A 275 -17.13 4.24 -15.54
N ASP A 276 -16.53 3.06 -15.48
CA ASP A 276 -16.99 1.88 -16.20
C ASP A 276 -18.45 1.56 -15.86
N ALA A 277 -19.26 1.33 -16.88
CA ALA A 277 -20.71 1.17 -16.74
C ALA A 277 -21.14 0.01 -15.83
N HIS A 278 -20.31 -1.04 -15.76
CA HIS A 278 -20.55 -2.20 -14.87
C HIS A 278 -20.08 -1.98 -13.43
N GLY A 279 -19.27 -0.93 -13.19
CA GLY A 279 -18.66 -0.62 -11.88
C GLY A 279 -19.57 0.20 -10.96
N LEU A 280 -18.92 0.91 -10.03
CA LEU A 280 -19.63 1.64 -8.96
C LEU A 280 -20.25 2.96 -9.40
N ALA A 281 -19.75 3.59 -10.48
CA ALA A 281 -20.24 4.90 -10.92
C ALA A 281 -21.75 4.87 -11.24
N ASP A 282 -22.49 5.82 -10.67
CA ASP A 282 -23.94 5.93 -10.80
C ASP A 282 -24.64 4.56 -10.61
N PHE A 283 -24.31 3.84 -9.55
CA PHE A 283 -24.55 2.41 -9.39
C PHE A 283 -26.02 2.01 -9.57
N ASP A 284 -26.94 2.79 -9.02
CA ASP A 284 -28.40 2.56 -9.14
C ASP A 284 -29.10 3.64 -9.98
N GLY A 285 -28.33 4.30 -10.85
CA GLY A 285 -28.80 5.33 -11.76
C GLY A 285 -28.56 6.76 -11.27
N GLN A 286 -28.01 6.91 -10.09
CA GLN A 286 -27.61 8.17 -9.48
C GLN A 286 -26.27 8.01 -8.75
N PRO A 287 -25.58 9.11 -8.38
CA PRO A 287 -24.40 9.06 -7.53
C PRO A 287 -24.69 8.37 -6.19
N LEU A 288 -24.24 7.11 -6.04
CA LEU A 288 -24.48 6.31 -4.85
C LEU A 288 -23.22 6.21 -3.99
N TYR A 289 -22.12 5.72 -4.56
CA TYR A 289 -20.82 5.60 -3.88
C TYR A 289 -20.03 6.89 -3.94
N GLU A 290 -20.24 7.73 -4.94
CA GLU A 290 -19.57 9.01 -5.14
C GLU A 290 -20.37 10.19 -4.57
N TYR A 291 -19.68 11.33 -4.38
CA TYR A 291 -20.34 12.60 -4.11
C TYR A 291 -21.22 13.03 -5.30
N ALA A 292 -22.42 13.55 -4.99
CA ALA A 292 -23.37 13.98 -6.00
C ALA A 292 -22.93 15.25 -6.76
N ASP A 293 -22.27 16.21 -6.08
CA ASP A 293 -21.70 17.38 -6.73
C ASP A 293 -20.40 17.02 -7.46
N PRO A 294 -20.33 17.12 -8.81
CA PRO A 294 -19.15 16.73 -9.56
C PRO A 294 -17.88 17.53 -9.19
N ARG A 295 -18.03 18.75 -8.66
CA ARG A 295 -16.90 19.54 -8.16
C ARG A 295 -16.24 18.90 -6.94
N LYS A 296 -16.96 18.05 -6.20
CA LYS A 296 -16.47 17.26 -5.08
C LYS A 296 -16.24 15.80 -5.46
N GLY A 297 -17.05 15.28 -6.39
CA GLY A 297 -17.17 13.87 -6.75
C GLY A 297 -16.34 13.40 -7.93
N GLU A 298 -15.50 14.26 -8.56
CA GLU A 298 -14.69 13.88 -9.71
C GLU A 298 -13.25 14.39 -9.61
N HIS A 299 -12.31 13.55 -10.12
CA HIS A 299 -10.97 13.96 -10.47
C HIS A 299 -10.90 14.21 -11.99
N PRO A 300 -10.87 15.48 -12.45
CA PRO A 300 -10.90 15.77 -13.87
C PRO A 300 -9.71 15.20 -14.65
N GLU A 301 -8.50 15.27 -14.07
CA GLU A 301 -7.26 14.78 -14.70
C GLU A 301 -7.23 13.25 -14.83
N TRP A 302 -7.79 12.52 -13.87
CA TRP A 302 -7.79 11.05 -13.88
C TRP A 302 -9.04 10.46 -14.52
N GLY A 303 -10.07 11.28 -14.75
CA GLY A 303 -11.36 10.86 -15.30
C GLY A 303 -12.15 9.94 -14.38
N THR A 304 -11.88 9.95 -13.07
CA THR A 304 -12.45 9.05 -12.08
C THR A 304 -13.47 9.73 -11.15
N LYS A 305 -14.27 8.94 -10.45
CA LYS A 305 -15.19 9.37 -9.39
C LYS A 305 -14.51 9.30 -8.02
N ILE A 306 -14.91 10.17 -7.10
CA ILE A 306 -14.41 10.23 -5.71
C ILE A 306 -15.50 9.68 -4.78
N PHE A 307 -15.13 8.77 -3.89
CA PHE A 307 -16.03 8.23 -2.87
C PHE A 307 -16.62 9.30 -1.95
N ASP A 308 -17.90 9.17 -1.62
CA ASP A 308 -18.57 10.04 -0.65
C ASP A 308 -18.28 9.61 0.78
N TYR A 309 -17.21 10.13 1.36
CA TYR A 309 -16.82 9.84 2.75
C TYR A 309 -17.79 10.43 3.78
N GLY A 310 -18.78 11.22 3.36
CA GLY A 310 -19.87 11.72 4.20
C GLY A 310 -20.97 10.69 4.42
N LYS A 311 -21.20 9.76 3.47
CA LYS A 311 -22.20 8.70 3.59
C LYS A 311 -21.71 7.54 4.48
N ASN A 312 -22.50 7.16 5.47
CA ASN A 312 -22.16 6.08 6.39
C ASN A 312 -22.01 4.73 5.69
N GLU A 313 -22.87 4.44 4.73
CA GLU A 313 -22.85 3.20 3.94
C GLU A 313 -21.57 3.09 3.10
N VAL A 314 -21.12 4.18 2.53
CA VAL A 314 -19.85 4.25 1.76
C VAL A 314 -18.64 4.11 2.68
N LYS A 315 -18.64 4.82 3.83
CA LYS A 315 -17.61 4.61 4.86
C LYS A 315 -17.57 3.15 5.31
N ASN A 316 -18.74 2.55 5.54
CA ASN A 316 -18.84 1.15 5.96
C ASN A 316 -18.27 0.20 4.91
N PHE A 317 -18.57 0.44 3.62
CA PHE A 317 -18.00 -0.31 2.50
C PHE A 317 -16.48 -0.31 2.53
N MET A 318 -15.87 0.85 2.70
CA MET A 318 -14.41 1.02 2.71
C MET A 318 -13.74 0.49 3.98
N LEU A 319 -14.32 0.74 5.17
CA LEU A 319 -13.79 0.23 6.44
C LEU A 319 -13.82 -1.30 6.49
N ALA A 320 -14.91 -1.89 6.05
CA ALA A 320 -15.03 -3.36 5.97
C ALA A 320 -14.10 -3.94 4.90
N ASN A 321 -13.87 -3.25 3.79
CA ASN A 321 -12.95 -3.66 2.75
C ASN A 321 -11.49 -3.70 3.25
N ALA A 322 -11.03 -2.68 3.96
CA ALA A 322 -9.70 -2.68 4.57
C ALA A 322 -9.53 -3.85 5.56
N LEU A 323 -10.53 -4.09 6.42
CA LEU A 323 -10.51 -5.23 7.34
C LEU A 323 -10.57 -6.57 6.62
N TYR A 324 -11.33 -6.68 5.54
CA TYR A 324 -11.41 -7.87 4.71
C TYR A 324 -10.05 -8.31 4.19
N TRP A 325 -9.26 -7.39 3.62
CA TRP A 325 -7.90 -7.71 3.18
C TRP A 325 -7.00 -8.14 4.33
N VAL A 326 -7.10 -7.48 5.47
CA VAL A 326 -6.28 -7.77 6.65
C VAL A 326 -6.70 -9.08 7.34
N GLU A 327 -7.99 -9.34 7.49
CA GLU A 327 -8.51 -10.43 8.33
C GLU A 327 -8.82 -11.70 7.55
N GLU A 328 -9.26 -11.60 6.27
CA GLU A 328 -9.53 -12.77 5.42
C GLU A 328 -8.31 -13.21 4.61
N TYR A 329 -7.43 -12.28 4.24
CA TYR A 329 -6.21 -12.59 3.48
C TYR A 329 -4.93 -12.46 4.30
N HIS A 330 -5.02 -12.13 5.57
CA HIS A 330 -3.92 -12.02 6.52
C HIS A 330 -2.82 -11.03 6.11
N VAL A 331 -3.07 -10.06 5.21
CA VAL A 331 -2.05 -9.10 4.81
C VAL A 331 -1.56 -8.28 6.01
N ASP A 332 -0.30 -7.88 5.97
CA ASP A 332 0.40 -7.22 7.09
C ASP A 332 0.30 -5.70 7.03
N GLY A 333 -0.20 -5.17 5.94
CA GLY A 333 -0.41 -3.74 5.80
C GLY A 333 -1.13 -3.34 4.54
N LEU A 334 -1.58 -2.09 4.54
CA LEU A 334 -2.15 -1.42 3.37
C LEU A 334 -1.33 -0.15 3.10
N ARG A 335 -0.84 0.00 1.88
CA ARG A 335 -0.40 1.29 1.35
C ARG A 335 -1.62 1.97 0.75
N VAL A 336 -1.98 3.10 1.30
CA VAL A 336 -3.16 3.87 0.92
C VAL A 336 -2.75 4.86 -0.15
N ASP A 337 -3.27 4.63 -1.36
CA ASP A 337 -3.00 5.41 -2.55
C ASP A 337 -3.61 6.81 -2.46
N ALA A 338 -2.88 7.80 -2.98
CA ALA A 338 -3.35 9.16 -3.24
C ALA A 338 -4.04 9.85 -2.05
N VAL A 339 -3.52 9.69 -0.83
CA VAL A 339 -4.10 10.27 0.39
C VAL A 339 -4.28 11.78 0.28
N ALA A 340 -3.34 12.50 -0.34
CA ALA A 340 -3.46 13.94 -0.56
C ALA A 340 -4.73 14.30 -1.35
N SER A 341 -5.09 13.51 -2.35
CA SER A 341 -6.30 13.74 -3.17
C SER A 341 -7.60 13.56 -2.39
N MET A 342 -7.56 12.78 -1.30
CA MET A 342 -8.69 12.61 -0.39
C MET A 342 -8.78 13.74 0.64
N LEU A 343 -7.64 14.25 1.11
CA LEU A 343 -7.58 15.27 2.15
C LEU A 343 -7.94 16.67 1.64
N TYR A 344 -7.71 16.96 0.36
CA TYR A 344 -7.91 18.30 -0.20
C TYR A 344 -9.00 18.31 -1.28
N LEU A 345 -10.02 19.15 -1.08
CA LEU A 345 -11.16 19.33 -2.00
C LEU A 345 -10.75 19.95 -3.34
N ASP A 346 -9.67 20.71 -3.36
CA ASP A 346 -9.09 21.40 -4.51
C ASP A 346 -7.93 20.64 -5.18
N TYR A 347 -7.62 19.41 -4.75
CA TYR A 347 -6.53 18.62 -5.32
C TYR A 347 -6.72 18.39 -6.82
N GLY A 348 -5.75 18.84 -7.66
CA GLY A 348 -5.82 18.71 -9.12
C GLY A 348 -6.98 19.46 -9.76
N LYS A 349 -7.47 20.55 -9.13
CA LYS A 349 -8.61 21.33 -9.62
C LYS A 349 -8.26 22.80 -9.71
N GLU A 350 -8.76 23.45 -10.77
CA GLU A 350 -8.63 24.88 -10.97
C GLU A 350 -9.63 25.69 -10.11
N PRO A 351 -9.38 26.97 -9.89
CA PRO A 351 -10.33 27.84 -9.20
C PRO A 351 -11.74 27.78 -9.83
N GLY A 352 -12.75 27.52 -9.00
CA GLY A 352 -14.15 27.33 -9.43
C GLY A 352 -14.53 25.89 -9.78
N GLN A 353 -13.57 24.97 -9.85
CA GLN A 353 -13.82 23.52 -10.07
C GLN A 353 -13.98 22.73 -8.77
N TRP A 354 -13.93 23.37 -7.62
CA TRP A 354 -14.11 22.76 -6.32
C TRP A 354 -15.02 23.59 -5.40
N VAL A 355 -15.47 22.98 -4.31
CA VAL A 355 -16.35 23.64 -3.31
C VAL A 355 -15.66 23.58 -1.95
N PRO A 356 -15.62 24.70 -1.20
CA PRO A 356 -15.05 24.71 0.14
C PRO A 356 -15.88 23.87 1.11
N ASN A 357 -15.22 23.43 2.19
CA ASN A 357 -15.89 22.76 3.30
C ASN A 357 -16.78 23.74 4.08
N LYS A 358 -17.53 23.22 5.07
CA LYS A 358 -18.46 24.00 5.91
C LYS A 358 -17.79 25.17 6.69
N ASN A 359 -16.46 25.17 6.81
CA ASN A 359 -15.68 26.20 7.47
C ASN A 359 -15.02 27.18 6.48
N GLY A 360 -15.25 27.00 5.17
CA GLY A 360 -14.66 27.80 4.10
C GLY A 360 -13.25 27.39 3.66
N GLY A 361 -12.69 26.32 4.22
CA GLY A 361 -11.38 25.79 3.86
C GLY A 361 -11.44 24.73 2.73
N ASN A 362 -10.26 24.28 2.30
CA ASN A 362 -10.10 23.27 1.25
C ASN A 362 -9.90 21.85 1.78
N GLU A 363 -9.82 21.64 3.09
CA GLU A 363 -9.72 20.31 3.67
C GLU A 363 -11.02 19.53 3.52
N ASN A 364 -10.94 18.27 3.12
CA ASN A 364 -12.07 17.34 3.14
C ASN A 364 -12.23 16.75 4.55
N LEU A 365 -13.03 17.43 5.39
CA LEU A 365 -13.22 17.04 6.79
C LEU A 365 -13.79 15.61 6.94
N GLU A 366 -14.59 15.16 5.99
CA GLU A 366 -15.18 13.81 5.99
C GLU A 366 -14.11 12.74 5.75
N ALA A 367 -13.16 13.00 4.84
CA ALA A 367 -12.03 12.11 4.60
C ALA A 367 -11.04 12.10 5.79
N VAL A 368 -10.84 13.24 6.45
CA VAL A 368 -10.02 13.32 7.68
C VAL A 368 -10.58 12.40 8.77
N GLU A 369 -11.89 12.48 9.04
CA GLU A 369 -12.54 11.62 10.03
C GLU A 369 -12.58 10.15 9.59
N PHE A 370 -12.73 9.88 8.28
CA PHE A 370 -12.61 8.53 7.73
C PHE A 370 -11.23 7.93 8.03
N PHE A 371 -10.12 8.64 7.79
CA PHE A 371 -8.77 8.14 8.05
C PHE A 371 -8.52 7.89 9.53
N LYS A 372 -8.97 8.78 10.42
CA LYS A 372 -8.87 8.56 11.86
C LYS A 372 -9.60 7.30 12.29
N HIS A 373 -10.82 7.10 11.80
CA HIS A 373 -11.61 5.88 12.07
C HIS A 373 -10.93 4.64 11.49
N LEU A 374 -10.54 4.66 10.22
CA LEU A 374 -9.88 3.56 9.52
C LEU A 374 -8.63 3.07 10.25
N ASN A 375 -7.69 3.99 10.52
CA ASN A 375 -6.42 3.65 11.12
C ASN A 375 -6.56 3.18 12.57
N THR A 376 -7.46 3.79 13.33
CA THR A 376 -7.76 3.35 14.70
C THR A 376 -8.38 1.96 14.70
N LEU A 377 -9.32 1.71 13.80
CA LEU A 377 -10.03 0.43 13.70
C LEU A 377 -9.08 -0.71 13.27
N VAL A 378 -8.38 -0.53 12.14
CA VAL A 378 -7.52 -1.58 11.57
C VAL A 378 -6.38 -1.93 12.53
N ARG A 379 -5.66 -0.92 13.03
CA ARG A 379 -4.52 -1.12 13.95
C ARG A 379 -4.97 -1.60 15.33
N GLY A 380 -6.14 -1.16 15.80
CA GLY A 380 -6.71 -1.56 17.09
C GLY A 380 -7.14 -3.03 17.11
N ARG A 381 -7.79 -3.51 16.05
CA ARG A 381 -8.20 -4.92 15.91
C ARG A 381 -7.01 -5.83 15.58
N ASN A 382 -6.05 -5.35 14.81
CA ASN A 382 -5.00 -6.17 14.20
C ASN A 382 -3.60 -5.67 14.59
N LYS A 383 -3.13 -6.03 15.80
CA LYS A 383 -1.81 -5.63 16.30
C LYS A 383 -0.69 -6.01 15.33
N GLY A 384 0.18 -5.03 15.03
CA GLY A 384 1.34 -5.19 14.16
C GLY A 384 1.03 -5.01 12.67
N VAL A 385 -0.23 -4.81 12.29
CA VAL A 385 -0.60 -4.36 10.94
C VAL A 385 -0.21 -2.90 10.77
N ILE A 386 0.33 -2.57 9.58
CA ILE A 386 0.82 -1.24 9.25
C ILE A 386 -0.09 -0.57 8.21
N MET A 387 -0.33 0.73 8.42
CA MET A 387 -1.06 1.58 7.49
C MET A 387 -0.08 2.63 6.96
N ILE A 388 0.12 2.68 5.65
CA ILE A 388 1.12 3.52 5.00
C ILE A 388 0.38 4.55 4.14
N ALA A 389 0.68 5.84 4.33
CA ALA A 389 0.10 6.90 3.52
C ALA A 389 1.03 7.28 2.38
N GLU A 390 0.53 7.23 1.14
CA GLU A 390 1.09 8.02 0.07
C GLU A 390 0.48 9.44 0.16
N GLU A 391 1.22 10.31 0.81
CA GLU A 391 0.83 11.70 1.01
C GLU A 391 2.00 12.62 0.67
N SER A 392 1.87 13.40 -0.41
CA SER A 392 2.94 14.19 -1.01
C SER A 392 2.99 15.65 -0.55
N THR A 393 2.00 16.07 0.27
CA THR A 393 1.89 17.47 0.72
C THR A 393 2.51 17.69 2.11
N THR A 394 2.33 18.89 2.62
CA THR A 394 2.75 19.27 3.96
C THR A 394 1.67 19.04 5.02
N TRP A 395 0.69 18.16 4.78
CA TRP A 395 -0.32 17.82 5.78
C TRP A 395 0.34 17.36 7.07
N PRO A 396 0.02 18.00 8.22
CA PRO A 396 0.72 17.72 9.45
C PRO A 396 0.22 16.44 10.15
N LYS A 397 1.11 15.79 10.90
CA LYS A 397 0.78 14.68 11.80
C LYS A 397 0.05 13.51 11.09
N VAL A 398 0.43 13.19 9.86
CA VAL A 398 -0.11 12.01 9.15
C VAL A 398 0.10 10.74 9.98
N THR A 399 1.27 10.60 10.61
CA THR A 399 1.60 9.48 11.48
C THR A 399 1.38 9.75 12.98
N GLY A 400 0.92 10.94 13.32
CA GLY A 400 0.58 11.34 14.70
C GLY A 400 -0.65 10.63 15.24
N SER A 401 -0.79 10.60 16.57
CA SER A 401 -1.96 10.01 17.23
C SER A 401 -3.24 10.81 16.96
N VAL A 402 -4.40 10.16 17.06
CA VAL A 402 -5.70 10.85 16.91
C VAL A 402 -5.90 11.87 18.01
N GLU A 403 -5.45 11.56 19.23
CA GLU A 403 -5.52 12.45 20.40
C GLU A 403 -4.76 13.75 20.18
N ASP A 404 -3.67 13.71 19.42
CA ASP A 404 -2.87 14.87 19.03
C ASP A 404 -3.38 15.55 17.74
N GLY A 405 -4.52 15.11 17.21
CA GLY A 405 -5.11 15.61 15.98
C GLY A 405 -4.56 14.98 14.69
N GLY A 406 -3.74 13.93 14.80
CA GLY A 406 -3.15 13.22 13.67
C GLY A 406 -4.11 12.23 12.99
N LEU A 407 -3.66 11.66 11.86
CA LEU A 407 -4.44 10.69 11.08
C LEU A 407 -4.17 9.23 11.48
N HIS A 408 -3.19 8.99 12.33
CA HIS A 408 -2.83 7.69 12.91
C HIS A 408 -2.33 6.65 11.90
N PHE A 409 -1.76 7.05 10.76
CA PHE A 409 -1.00 6.13 9.93
C PHE A 409 0.24 5.60 10.65
N SER A 410 0.72 4.44 10.25
CA SER A 410 1.99 3.88 10.76
C SER A 410 3.19 4.61 10.15
N TYR A 411 3.12 4.85 8.84
CA TYR A 411 4.17 5.48 8.05
C TYR A 411 3.60 6.42 7.00
N LYS A 412 4.46 7.32 6.54
CA LYS A 412 4.25 8.19 5.39
C LYS A 412 5.39 8.00 4.39
N TRP A 413 5.10 7.93 3.08
CA TRP A 413 6.13 8.00 2.05
C TRP A 413 6.83 9.37 2.09
N ASN A 414 8.17 9.36 2.05
CA ASN A 414 8.96 10.59 2.03
C ASN A 414 9.25 11.02 0.58
N MET A 415 8.26 11.60 -0.06
CA MET A 415 8.40 12.06 -1.46
C MET A 415 9.29 13.29 -1.58
N GLY A 416 9.35 14.15 -0.57
CA GLY A 416 10.27 15.30 -0.54
C GLY A 416 11.73 14.85 -0.57
N TRP A 417 12.11 13.90 0.28
CA TRP A 417 13.44 13.28 0.24
C TRP A 417 13.73 12.62 -1.12
N MET A 418 12.76 11.91 -1.68
CA MET A 418 12.90 11.23 -2.96
C MET A 418 13.21 12.20 -4.09
N HIS A 419 12.49 13.31 -4.19
CA HIS A 419 12.72 14.35 -5.19
C HIS A 419 14.12 14.97 -5.04
N ASP A 420 14.50 15.40 -3.84
CA ASP A 420 15.82 16.01 -3.58
C ASP A 420 16.96 15.04 -3.89
N PHE A 421 16.82 13.78 -3.45
CA PHE A 421 17.78 12.71 -3.72
C PHE A 421 17.95 12.46 -5.22
N LEU A 422 16.87 12.24 -5.95
CA LEU A 422 16.91 11.97 -7.38
C LEU A 422 17.43 13.18 -8.19
N ASP A 423 17.02 14.38 -7.82
CA ASP A 423 17.52 15.60 -8.43
C ASP A 423 19.02 15.76 -8.28
N TYR A 424 19.57 15.45 -7.08
CA TYR A 424 20.99 15.45 -6.86
C TYR A 424 21.70 14.36 -7.66
N MET A 425 21.17 13.14 -7.66
CA MET A 425 21.80 12.00 -8.32
C MET A 425 21.88 12.14 -9.84
N LYS A 426 20.92 12.83 -10.47
CA LYS A 426 20.89 13.12 -11.92
C LYS A 426 21.97 14.12 -12.35
N LEU A 427 22.51 14.92 -11.42
CA LEU A 427 23.48 15.96 -11.76
C LEU A 427 24.82 15.36 -12.22
N ASP A 428 25.40 15.98 -13.26
CA ASP A 428 26.81 15.77 -13.53
C ASP A 428 27.62 16.09 -12.26
N PRO A 429 28.60 15.24 -11.89
CA PRO A 429 29.36 15.39 -10.64
C PRO A 429 30.00 16.76 -10.42
N TYR A 430 30.35 17.46 -11.51
CA TYR A 430 30.87 18.82 -11.45
C TYR A 430 29.89 19.81 -10.81
N PHE A 431 28.60 19.64 -11.03
CA PHE A 431 27.56 20.53 -10.49
C PHE A 431 27.08 20.13 -9.08
N ARG A 432 27.42 18.94 -8.58
CA ARG A 432 26.99 18.44 -7.28
C ARG A 432 27.43 19.35 -6.12
N LYS A 433 28.63 19.94 -6.21
CA LYS A 433 29.13 20.88 -5.20
C LYS A 433 28.23 22.09 -4.97
N TYR A 434 27.53 22.56 -6.00
CA TYR A 434 26.60 23.68 -5.91
C TYR A 434 25.19 23.28 -5.43
N ASN A 435 24.93 21.99 -5.34
CA ASN A 435 23.65 21.40 -4.95
C ASN A 435 23.78 20.49 -3.73
N HIS A 436 24.87 20.62 -2.99
CA HIS A 436 25.23 19.76 -1.87
C HIS A 436 24.11 19.67 -0.80
N ASN A 437 23.42 20.78 -0.56
CA ASN A 437 22.32 20.87 0.40
C ASN A 437 21.09 20.02 0.05
N LYS A 438 20.88 19.62 -1.21
CA LYS A 438 19.78 18.69 -1.56
C LYS A 438 19.85 17.37 -0.78
N MET A 439 21.06 16.85 -0.57
CA MET A 439 21.29 15.62 0.19
C MET A 439 21.16 15.79 1.71
N THR A 440 21.33 17.01 2.22
CA THR A 440 21.26 17.29 3.66
C THR A 440 19.92 17.86 4.10
N PHE A 441 19.15 18.44 3.19
CA PHE A 441 17.90 19.11 3.47
C PHE A 441 16.86 18.16 4.10
N GLY A 442 16.77 16.93 3.61
CA GLY A 442 15.86 15.91 4.16
C GLY A 442 15.99 15.70 5.67
N MET A 443 17.19 15.94 6.24
CA MET A 443 17.42 15.82 7.69
C MET A 443 16.72 16.90 8.51
N THR A 444 16.33 18.02 7.92
CA THR A 444 15.62 19.11 8.62
C THR A 444 14.21 18.70 9.07
N TYR A 445 13.62 17.73 8.39
CA TYR A 445 12.27 17.22 8.69
C TYR A 445 12.20 15.69 8.87
N ALA A 446 13.34 14.98 8.84
CA ALA A 446 13.40 13.51 8.88
C ALA A 446 12.66 12.88 10.08
N PHE A 447 12.43 13.64 11.15
CA PHE A 447 11.79 13.17 12.39
C PHE A 447 10.40 13.78 12.62
N SER A 448 9.84 14.51 11.64
CA SER A 448 8.49 15.08 11.77
C SER A 448 7.39 14.03 11.63
N GLU A 449 7.67 12.94 10.92
CA GLU A 449 6.78 11.79 10.68
C GLU A 449 7.58 10.48 10.76
N ASN A 450 6.89 9.35 10.80
CA ASN A 450 7.51 8.05 10.60
C ASN A 450 7.63 7.80 9.09
N TYR A 451 8.80 8.07 8.51
CA TYR A 451 8.98 8.03 7.07
C TYR A 451 9.42 6.66 6.53
N ILE A 452 8.97 6.37 5.30
CA ILE A 452 9.58 5.40 4.40
C ILE A 452 10.27 6.18 3.27
N LEU A 453 11.56 5.96 3.08
CA LEU A 453 12.29 6.47 1.93
C LEU A 453 11.93 5.60 0.72
N VAL A 454 11.34 6.21 -0.30
CA VAL A 454 10.74 5.49 -1.42
C VAL A 454 11.49 5.78 -2.72
N LEU A 455 11.76 4.73 -3.50
CA LEU A 455 12.10 4.79 -4.91
C LEU A 455 11.11 3.85 -5.62
N SER A 456 9.89 4.35 -5.80
CA SER A 456 8.71 3.62 -6.23
C SER A 456 8.60 3.45 -7.74
N HIS A 457 7.55 2.76 -8.18
CA HIS A 457 7.21 2.58 -9.60
C HIS A 457 7.05 3.90 -10.35
N ASP A 458 6.49 4.94 -9.72
CA ASP A 458 6.25 6.25 -10.34
C ASP A 458 7.52 6.94 -10.84
N GLU A 459 8.66 6.60 -10.25
CA GLU A 459 9.93 7.23 -10.60
C GLU A 459 10.64 6.56 -11.79
N VAL A 460 10.11 5.47 -12.33
CA VAL A 460 10.74 4.70 -13.41
C VAL A 460 9.84 4.49 -14.62
N VAL A 461 8.92 5.41 -14.84
CA VAL A 461 7.93 5.45 -15.94
C VAL A 461 7.84 6.86 -16.53
N HIS A 462 7.09 7.00 -17.62
CA HIS A 462 6.70 8.29 -18.20
C HIS A 462 7.89 9.22 -18.52
N LEU A 463 8.93 8.69 -19.15
CA LEU A 463 10.15 9.40 -19.56
C LEU A 463 11.01 9.93 -18.40
N LYS A 464 10.83 9.38 -17.20
CA LYS A 464 11.66 9.69 -16.03
C LYS A 464 12.97 8.89 -15.98
N CYS A 465 13.18 7.93 -16.87
CA CYS A 465 14.27 6.94 -16.91
C CYS A 465 14.23 5.92 -15.77
N SER A 466 14.84 4.74 -15.96
CA SER A 466 15.12 3.79 -14.88
C SER A 466 16.16 4.37 -13.89
N MET A 467 16.27 3.81 -12.66
CA MET A 467 17.16 4.36 -11.64
C MET A 467 18.62 4.45 -12.12
N ILE A 468 19.12 3.43 -12.79
CA ILE A 468 20.49 3.45 -13.31
C ILE A 468 20.66 4.48 -14.45
N ASN A 469 19.66 4.67 -15.28
CA ASN A 469 19.72 5.64 -16.38
C ASN A 469 19.50 7.10 -15.96
N LYS A 470 19.09 7.34 -14.73
CA LYS A 470 19.16 8.67 -14.12
C LYS A 470 20.58 9.06 -13.75
N MET A 471 21.49 8.10 -13.57
CA MET A 471 22.88 8.36 -13.18
C MET A 471 23.68 8.91 -14.38
N PRO A 472 24.54 9.92 -14.17
CA PRO A 472 25.45 10.43 -15.19
C PRO A 472 26.63 9.48 -15.42
N GLY A 473 27.32 9.66 -16.56
CA GLY A 473 28.52 8.94 -16.91
C GLY A 473 28.30 7.71 -17.79
N ASN A 474 29.36 6.94 -18.01
CA ASN A 474 29.29 5.66 -18.69
C ASN A 474 28.64 4.59 -17.80
N LEU A 475 28.45 3.37 -18.29
CA LEU A 475 27.72 2.33 -17.57
C LEU A 475 28.37 1.94 -16.23
N ASP A 476 29.70 1.84 -16.18
CA ASP A 476 30.43 1.52 -14.94
C ASP A 476 30.28 2.63 -13.89
N GLU A 477 30.39 3.89 -14.32
CA GLU A 477 30.17 5.04 -13.47
C GLU A 477 28.71 5.11 -12.98
N LYS A 478 27.73 4.72 -13.81
CA LYS A 478 26.32 4.63 -13.40
C LYS A 478 26.11 3.58 -12.30
N PHE A 479 26.73 2.40 -12.41
CA PHE A 479 26.68 1.38 -11.36
C PHE A 479 27.28 1.91 -10.06
N GLN A 480 28.46 2.52 -10.11
CA GLN A 480 29.14 3.07 -8.93
C GLN A 480 28.32 4.20 -8.29
N ASN A 481 27.77 5.13 -9.10
CA ASN A 481 26.87 6.18 -8.62
C ASN A 481 25.64 5.61 -7.91
N LEU A 482 25.01 4.58 -8.49
CA LEU A 482 23.83 3.98 -7.92
C LEU A 482 24.16 3.25 -6.61
N MET A 483 25.32 2.57 -6.53
CA MET A 483 25.76 1.93 -5.29
C MET A 483 25.95 2.94 -4.15
N VAL A 484 26.64 4.06 -4.39
CA VAL A 484 26.81 5.09 -3.34
C VAL A 484 25.48 5.75 -2.96
N GLY A 485 24.59 5.97 -3.94
CA GLY A 485 23.23 6.50 -3.69
C GLY A 485 22.42 5.56 -2.81
N TYR A 486 22.38 4.27 -3.13
CA TYR A 486 21.66 3.28 -2.32
C TYR A 486 22.25 3.15 -0.91
N ALA A 487 23.57 3.16 -0.77
CA ALA A 487 24.19 3.13 0.56
C ALA A 487 23.85 4.38 1.38
N PHE A 488 23.81 5.56 0.76
CA PHE A 488 23.36 6.79 1.42
C PHE A 488 21.89 6.68 1.87
N MET A 489 20.99 6.18 1.00
CA MET A 489 19.61 5.91 1.34
C MET A 489 19.49 4.98 2.56
N PHE A 490 20.29 3.90 2.61
CA PHE A 490 20.27 2.97 3.75
C PHE A 490 20.83 3.59 5.03
N GLY A 491 21.78 4.50 4.90
CA GLY A 491 22.34 5.26 6.01
C GLY A 491 21.40 6.37 6.54
N HIS A 492 20.57 6.95 5.68
CA HIS A 492 19.61 7.99 6.07
C HIS A 492 18.49 7.41 6.97
N PRO A 493 18.00 8.15 7.99
CA PRO A 493 16.84 7.74 8.79
C PRO A 493 15.59 7.49 7.93
N GLY A 494 14.78 6.52 8.33
CA GLY A 494 13.56 6.10 7.67
C GLY A 494 13.62 4.65 7.17
N LYS A 495 12.44 4.03 6.98
CA LYS A 495 12.32 2.68 6.39
C LYS A 495 12.62 2.75 4.89
N LYS A 496 12.66 1.63 4.19
CA LYS A 496 13.15 1.56 2.81
C LYS A 496 12.14 0.89 1.88
N LEU A 497 11.94 1.47 0.70
CA LEU A 497 11.19 0.86 -0.40
C LEU A 497 11.95 1.01 -1.70
N LEU A 498 12.03 -0.09 -2.47
CA LEU A 498 12.55 -0.08 -3.83
C LEU A 498 11.64 -0.87 -4.75
N PHE A 499 11.35 -0.29 -5.91
CA PHE A 499 10.58 -0.95 -6.96
C PHE A 499 11.38 -2.05 -7.65
N MET A 500 10.69 -3.11 -8.09
CA MET A 500 11.26 -4.27 -8.77
C MET A 500 12.18 -3.90 -9.94
N GLY A 501 13.26 -4.66 -10.13
CA GLY A 501 14.24 -4.48 -11.18
C GLY A 501 15.28 -3.39 -10.92
N GLN A 502 15.05 -2.47 -9.99
CA GLN A 502 15.99 -1.38 -9.71
C GLN A 502 17.17 -1.84 -8.84
N ASP A 503 17.00 -2.94 -8.12
CA ASP A 503 18.04 -3.57 -7.28
C ASP A 503 19.13 -4.32 -8.06
N PHE A 504 18.91 -4.54 -9.37
CA PHE A 504 19.95 -5.02 -10.28
C PHE A 504 20.20 -4.07 -11.47
N GLY A 505 19.60 -2.85 -11.43
CA GLY A 505 19.88 -1.81 -12.41
C GLY A 505 19.23 -2.05 -13.76
N GLN A 506 17.92 -2.38 -13.79
CA GLN A 506 17.18 -2.44 -15.05
C GLN A 506 17.40 -1.20 -15.90
N LEU A 507 17.73 -1.39 -17.20
CA LEU A 507 18.07 -0.30 -18.10
C LEU A 507 16.83 0.43 -18.64
N ARG A 508 15.82 -0.31 -19.04
CA ARG A 508 14.58 0.26 -19.57
C ARG A 508 13.67 0.77 -18.44
N GLU A 509 12.85 1.77 -18.73
CA GLU A 509 11.71 2.10 -17.88
C GLU A 509 10.79 0.90 -17.73
N TRP A 510 10.09 0.85 -16.60
CA TRP A 510 9.08 -0.18 -16.38
C TRP A 510 7.91 -0.02 -17.34
N SER A 511 7.30 -1.15 -17.69
CA SER A 511 6.03 -1.25 -18.40
C SER A 511 5.28 -2.48 -17.90
N GLU A 512 3.99 -2.34 -17.69
CA GLU A 512 3.08 -3.43 -17.29
C GLU A 512 2.92 -4.50 -18.38
N GLU A 513 3.25 -4.18 -19.63
CA GLU A 513 3.08 -5.08 -20.78
C GLU A 513 4.15 -6.18 -20.84
N ARG A 514 5.34 -5.93 -20.30
CA ARG A 514 6.48 -6.85 -20.37
C ARG A 514 7.07 -7.16 -18.99
N GLU A 515 7.74 -8.31 -18.88
CA GLU A 515 8.50 -8.60 -17.67
C GLU A 515 9.72 -7.66 -17.50
N ILE A 516 10.23 -7.54 -16.26
CA ILE A 516 11.50 -6.86 -16.01
C ILE A 516 12.65 -7.62 -16.68
N ASP A 517 13.75 -6.94 -16.94
CA ASP A 517 14.83 -7.44 -17.80
C ASP A 517 15.76 -8.43 -17.08
N TRP A 518 15.23 -9.59 -16.65
CA TRP A 518 15.98 -10.62 -15.94
C TRP A 518 17.25 -11.09 -16.68
N PHE A 519 17.27 -11.00 -18.02
CA PHE A 519 18.43 -11.36 -18.85
C PHE A 519 19.66 -10.50 -18.55
N LEU A 520 19.50 -9.29 -17.99
CA LEU A 520 20.61 -8.42 -17.60
C LEU A 520 21.48 -9.06 -16.51
N LEU A 521 20.92 -9.97 -15.73
CA LEU A 521 21.70 -10.73 -14.73
C LEU A 521 22.71 -11.73 -15.33
N ALA A 522 22.77 -11.86 -16.66
CA ALA A 522 23.88 -12.53 -17.34
C ALA A 522 25.16 -11.68 -17.39
N ASP A 523 25.04 -10.36 -17.18
CA ASP A 523 26.15 -9.40 -17.18
C ASP A 523 26.66 -9.19 -15.74
N GLU A 524 28.00 -9.13 -15.60
CA GLU A 524 28.67 -9.02 -14.30
C GLU A 524 28.34 -7.70 -13.58
N GLY A 525 28.20 -6.57 -14.29
CA GLY A 525 27.87 -5.28 -13.70
C GLY A 525 26.54 -5.31 -12.95
N HIS A 526 25.54 -5.91 -13.56
CA HIS A 526 24.20 -6.08 -12.95
C HIS A 526 24.22 -7.08 -11.77
N GLN A 527 25.03 -8.14 -11.86
CA GLN A 527 25.23 -9.09 -10.75
C GLN A 527 25.93 -8.41 -9.55
N HIS A 528 26.94 -7.57 -9.82
CA HIS A 528 27.66 -6.82 -8.81
C HIS A 528 26.75 -5.85 -8.07
N LEU A 529 25.89 -5.09 -8.79
CA LEU A 529 24.92 -4.21 -8.18
C LEU A 529 23.90 -4.99 -7.33
N GLN A 530 23.37 -6.11 -7.85
CA GLN A 530 22.44 -6.96 -7.09
C GLN A 530 23.09 -7.51 -5.81
N THR A 531 24.35 -7.93 -5.88
CA THR A 531 25.12 -8.41 -4.73
C THR A 531 25.31 -7.31 -3.70
N PHE A 532 25.69 -6.11 -4.14
CA PHE A 532 25.84 -4.94 -3.27
C PHE A 532 24.55 -4.58 -2.57
N PHE A 533 23.44 -4.53 -3.31
CA PHE A 533 22.12 -4.19 -2.74
C PHE A 533 21.65 -5.26 -1.74
N SER A 534 21.86 -6.54 -2.05
CA SER A 534 21.58 -7.64 -1.11
C SER A 534 22.39 -7.51 0.19
N ASP A 535 23.66 -7.12 0.09
CA ASP A 535 24.50 -6.93 1.29
C ASP A 535 24.07 -5.68 2.09
N LEU A 536 23.57 -4.63 1.45
CA LEU A 536 22.93 -3.49 2.13
C LEU A 536 21.68 -3.94 2.91
N LEU A 537 20.81 -4.76 2.32
CA LEU A 537 19.62 -5.30 2.99
C LEU A 537 20.00 -6.19 4.18
N LYS A 538 21.00 -7.05 4.04
CA LYS A 538 21.53 -7.88 5.13
C LYS A 538 22.13 -7.03 6.25
N MET A 539 22.90 -6.00 5.88
CA MET A 539 23.46 -5.03 6.84
C MET A 539 22.33 -4.29 7.57
N TYR A 540 21.30 -3.82 6.85
CA TYR A 540 20.15 -3.15 7.42
C TYR A 540 19.47 -4.01 8.50
N ARG A 541 19.19 -5.28 8.19
CA ARG A 541 18.58 -6.22 9.16
C ARG A 541 19.47 -6.54 10.35
N LYS A 542 20.80 -6.56 10.13
CA LYS A 542 21.78 -6.95 11.16
C LYS A 542 22.05 -5.84 12.19
N TYR A 543 22.01 -4.57 11.77
CA TYR A 543 22.43 -3.45 12.62
C TYR A 543 21.27 -2.58 13.05
N PRO A 544 20.77 -2.70 14.31
CA PRO A 544 19.69 -1.86 14.83
C PRO A 544 19.93 -0.35 14.72
N ALA A 545 21.18 0.08 14.61
CA ALA A 545 21.52 1.47 14.33
C ALA A 545 20.83 2.04 13.07
N LEU A 546 20.47 1.19 12.10
CA LEU A 546 19.88 1.61 10.83
C LEU A 546 18.36 1.73 10.84
N TYR A 547 17.68 1.21 11.88
CA TYR A 547 16.22 1.17 11.88
C TYR A 547 15.56 1.40 13.25
N ALA A 548 16.27 1.17 14.37
CA ALA A 548 15.63 1.18 15.68
C ALA A 548 15.57 2.58 16.34
N ASN A 549 16.27 3.56 15.76
CA ASN A 549 16.27 4.96 16.16
C ASN A 549 16.01 5.87 14.94
N ASP A 550 15.07 5.48 14.09
CA ASP A 550 14.76 6.24 12.86
C ASP A 550 13.88 7.47 13.08
N CYS A 551 13.19 7.53 14.23
CA CYS A 551 12.18 8.55 14.50
C CYS A 551 12.63 9.59 15.53
N GLY A 552 13.94 9.66 15.80
CA GLY A 552 14.51 10.59 16.80
C GLY A 552 15.93 11.05 16.46
N TYR A 553 16.25 12.26 16.93
CA TYR A 553 17.56 12.90 16.69
C TYR A 553 18.73 12.11 17.26
N GLU A 554 18.52 11.31 18.28
CA GLU A 554 19.55 10.49 18.91
C GLU A 554 20.10 9.37 18.03
N GLY A 555 19.38 9.03 16.97
CA GLY A 555 19.76 7.97 16.01
C GLY A 555 20.71 8.42 14.91
N PHE A 556 20.90 9.72 14.72
CA PHE A 556 21.70 10.28 13.62
C PHE A 556 22.59 11.42 14.06
N GLN A 557 23.81 11.46 13.52
CA GLN A 557 24.73 12.58 13.74
C GLN A 557 25.56 12.83 12.48
N TRP A 558 25.48 14.04 11.93
CA TRP A 558 26.45 14.47 10.94
C TRP A 558 27.88 14.51 11.55
N ILE A 559 28.83 13.95 10.83
CA ILE A 559 30.27 14.17 11.08
C ILE A 559 30.71 15.38 10.25
N ASN A 560 30.46 15.31 8.92
CA ASN A 560 30.65 16.46 8.05
C ASN A 560 29.52 16.52 7.02
N ALA A 561 28.66 17.53 7.15
CA ALA A 561 27.57 17.84 6.23
C ALA A 561 27.96 18.93 5.22
N ASN A 562 29.15 19.54 5.33
CA ASN A 562 29.52 20.77 4.64
C ASN A 562 30.69 20.61 3.65
N ASP A 563 31.08 19.37 3.34
CA ASP A 563 32.14 19.10 2.38
C ASP A 563 31.66 19.18 0.92
N GLY A 564 31.02 20.29 0.59
CA GLY A 564 30.41 20.54 -0.71
C GLY A 564 31.40 20.53 -1.86
N ASP A 565 32.61 21.14 -1.67
CA ASP A 565 33.60 21.23 -2.70
C ASP A 565 34.10 19.85 -3.20
N ARG A 566 34.07 18.85 -2.32
CA ARG A 566 34.41 17.47 -2.64
C ARG A 566 33.20 16.57 -2.81
N SER A 567 31.97 17.07 -2.55
CA SER A 567 30.72 16.30 -2.56
C SER A 567 30.83 15.01 -1.73
N ILE A 568 31.39 15.13 -0.53
CA ILE A 568 31.55 14.03 0.43
C ILE A 568 30.61 14.27 1.60
N TYR A 569 29.96 13.21 2.07
CA TYR A 569 29.10 13.21 3.26
C TYR A 569 29.59 12.18 4.24
N SER A 570 29.74 12.55 5.51
CA SER A 570 30.04 11.60 6.58
C SER A 570 29.10 11.80 7.76
N PHE A 571 28.59 10.69 8.29
CA PHE A 571 27.63 10.69 9.38
C PHE A 571 27.66 9.39 10.18
N VAL A 572 27.15 9.45 11.40
CA VAL A 572 27.03 8.29 12.29
C VAL A 572 25.56 7.92 12.47
N ARG A 573 25.28 6.63 12.43
CA ARG A 573 24.05 6.02 12.92
C ARG A 573 24.29 5.41 14.29
N TRP A 574 23.55 5.91 15.27
CA TRP A 574 23.67 5.47 16.66
C TRP A 574 22.70 4.32 16.95
N SER A 575 23.22 3.25 17.52
CA SER A 575 22.41 2.14 18.00
C SER A 575 21.75 2.49 19.36
N PRO A 576 20.53 2.01 19.64
CA PRO A 576 19.89 2.21 20.94
C PRO A 576 20.73 1.74 22.14
N THR A 577 21.59 0.76 21.93
CA THR A 577 22.48 0.21 22.98
C THR A 577 23.84 0.90 23.06
N GLY A 578 24.14 1.81 22.14
CA GLY A 578 25.45 2.44 21.99
C GLY A 578 26.56 1.50 21.56
N LYS A 579 26.24 0.26 21.17
CA LYS A 579 27.17 -0.75 20.61
C LYS A 579 26.84 -0.98 19.14
N ASN A 580 27.87 -1.29 18.33
CA ASN A 580 27.69 -1.48 16.88
C ASN A 580 27.06 -0.27 16.19
N ASN A 581 27.51 0.91 16.56
CA ASN A 581 27.19 2.13 15.81
C ASN A 581 27.86 2.07 14.44
N LEU A 582 27.33 2.80 13.48
CA LEU A 582 27.86 2.81 12.12
C LEU A 582 28.29 4.20 11.70
N LEU A 583 29.51 4.30 11.15
CA LEU A 583 30.01 5.49 10.46
C LEU A 583 29.91 5.25 8.96
N PHE A 584 29.28 6.15 8.24
CA PHE A 584 29.19 6.21 6.78
C PHE A 584 30.11 7.31 6.26
N VAL A 585 30.84 7.03 5.18
CA VAL A 585 31.62 8.01 4.42
C VAL A 585 31.30 7.79 2.95
N CYS A 586 30.66 8.78 2.30
CA CYS A 586 30.13 8.67 0.94
C CYS A 586 30.78 9.72 0.03
N ASN A 587 31.41 9.30 -1.07
CA ASN A 587 32.02 10.16 -2.07
C ASN A 587 31.18 10.12 -3.37
N PHE A 588 30.56 11.24 -3.71
CA PHE A 588 29.74 11.36 -4.91
C PHE A 588 30.48 11.93 -6.12
N THR A 589 31.79 11.82 -6.17
CA THR A 589 32.59 12.32 -7.29
C THR A 589 33.45 11.20 -7.93
N PRO A 590 33.86 11.34 -9.21
CA PRO A 590 34.76 10.38 -9.88
C PRO A 590 36.21 10.50 -9.44
N VAL A 591 36.48 11.13 -8.30
CA VAL A 591 37.83 11.41 -7.82
C VAL A 591 38.10 10.59 -6.57
N GLU A 592 39.07 9.69 -6.67
CA GLU A 592 39.60 8.98 -5.50
C GLU A 592 40.25 9.96 -4.51
N ARG A 593 40.12 9.69 -3.22
CA ARG A 593 40.69 10.50 -2.13
C ARG A 593 41.64 9.62 -1.31
N PRO A 594 42.91 9.45 -1.73
CA PRO A 594 43.90 8.72 -0.96
C PRO A 594 44.10 9.41 0.40
N ASP A 595 44.25 8.61 1.45
CA ASP A 595 44.42 9.09 2.81
C ASP A 595 43.40 10.12 3.31
N TYR A 596 42.13 9.98 2.87
CA TYR A 596 41.06 10.84 3.35
C TYR A 596 40.93 10.78 4.88
N MET A 597 41.05 11.94 5.50
CA MET A 597 40.88 12.08 6.95
C MET A 597 39.46 12.30 7.30
N CYS A 598 38.85 11.39 8.06
CA CYS A 598 37.48 11.51 8.55
C CYS A 598 37.48 11.66 10.07
N GLY A 599 36.77 12.69 10.56
CA GLY A 599 36.55 12.88 11.98
C GLY A 599 35.70 11.76 12.57
N VAL A 600 36.00 11.35 13.81
CA VAL A 600 35.25 10.31 14.50
C VAL A 600 35.01 10.67 15.98
N PRO A 601 33.85 10.35 16.54
CA PRO A 601 33.43 10.84 17.85
C PRO A 601 34.08 10.09 19.03
N ARG A 602 34.65 8.92 18.82
CA ARG A 602 35.17 8.05 19.90
C ARG A 602 36.57 7.50 19.60
N LYS A 603 37.40 7.42 20.61
CA LYS A 603 38.73 6.75 20.54
C LYS A 603 38.57 5.24 20.58
N LYS A 604 38.20 4.65 19.42
CA LYS A 604 37.91 3.22 19.26
C LYS A 604 38.58 2.64 18.01
N GLN A 605 38.39 1.35 17.83
CA GLN A 605 38.61 0.67 16.56
C GLN A 605 37.33 0.81 15.72
N TYR A 606 37.52 1.15 14.45
CA TYR A 606 36.48 1.26 13.42
C TYR A 606 36.70 0.11 12.45
N ARG A 607 35.77 -0.84 12.45
CA ARG A 607 35.83 -2.03 11.60
C ARG A 607 35.08 -1.77 10.31
N LEU A 608 35.78 -1.81 9.18
CA LEU A 608 35.18 -1.73 7.86
C LEU A 608 34.24 -2.94 7.64
N ILE A 609 32.97 -2.73 7.36
CA ILE A 609 31.99 -3.77 7.18
C ILE A 609 31.35 -3.76 5.78
N LEU A 610 31.47 -2.65 5.06
CA LEU A 610 31.06 -2.52 3.67
C LEU A 610 31.93 -1.49 2.98
N ASP A 611 32.37 -1.81 1.76
CA ASP A 611 33.11 -0.93 0.90
C ASP A 611 32.75 -1.21 -0.56
N SER A 612 32.21 -0.23 -1.26
CA SER A 612 31.71 -0.39 -2.63
C SER A 612 32.81 -0.69 -3.65
N SER A 613 34.08 -0.47 -3.34
CA SER A 613 35.17 -0.80 -4.26
C SER A 613 35.77 -2.21 -4.05
N ASP A 614 35.12 -3.07 -3.24
CA ASP A 614 35.47 -4.49 -3.11
C ASP A 614 35.25 -5.21 -4.46
N MET A 615 36.16 -6.15 -4.78
CA MET A 615 36.05 -6.95 -6.03
C MET A 615 34.72 -7.68 -6.18
N LYS A 616 34.08 -8.09 -5.09
CA LYS A 616 32.75 -8.74 -5.13
C LYS A 616 31.64 -7.84 -5.67
N TYR A 617 31.89 -6.53 -5.77
CA TYR A 617 31.01 -5.52 -6.34
C TYR A 617 31.56 -4.91 -7.63
N GLY A 618 32.54 -5.58 -8.26
CA GLY A 618 33.22 -5.08 -9.46
C GLY A 618 34.27 -4.00 -9.23
N GLY A 619 34.59 -3.71 -7.97
CA GLY A 619 35.63 -2.73 -7.65
C GLY A 619 37.05 -3.29 -7.77
N PRO A 620 38.08 -2.42 -7.73
CA PRO A 620 39.47 -2.81 -7.97
C PRO A 620 40.17 -3.40 -6.73
N THR A 621 39.51 -3.49 -5.59
CA THR A 621 40.20 -3.78 -4.32
C THR A 621 40.02 -5.23 -3.88
N GLU A 622 41.09 -6.01 -3.92
CA GLU A 622 41.13 -7.42 -3.50
C GLU A 622 41.29 -7.59 -1.99
N LYS A 623 42.26 -6.89 -1.40
CA LYS A 623 42.58 -6.98 0.04
C LYS A 623 42.62 -5.62 0.68
N ARG A 624 41.98 -5.49 1.86
CA ARG A 624 41.90 -4.23 2.60
C ARG A 624 42.31 -4.38 4.05
N GLN A 625 42.73 -3.24 4.60
CA GLN A 625 42.73 -3.06 6.04
C GLN A 625 41.30 -3.13 6.54
N VAL A 626 41.03 -4.04 7.46
CA VAL A 626 39.64 -4.21 8.01
C VAL A 626 39.44 -3.36 9.26
N VAL A 627 40.50 -3.03 10.00
CA VAL A 627 40.42 -2.30 11.27
C VAL A 627 41.22 -1.01 11.23
N TYR A 628 40.58 0.09 11.45
CA TYR A 628 41.13 1.43 11.53
C TYR A 628 41.09 1.90 12.98
N ARG A 629 42.22 2.37 13.51
CA ARG A 629 42.34 2.86 14.89
C ARG A 629 42.25 4.37 14.90
N ALA A 630 41.30 4.90 15.68
CA ALA A 630 41.21 6.34 15.85
C ALA A 630 42.45 6.93 16.52
N LYS A 631 43.01 7.96 15.90
CA LYS A 631 44.13 8.74 16.39
C LYS A 631 43.67 10.06 16.97
N MET A 632 44.38 10.59 17.96
CA MET A 632 44.15 11.94 18.45
C MET A 632 44.43 12.96 17.35
N GLY A 633 43.59 13.96 17.26
CA GLY A 633 43.68 15.08 16.33
C GLY A 633 42.29 15.49 15.84
N GLU A 634 42.01 16.77 15.94
CA GLU A 634 40.75 17.34 15.49
C GLU A 634 40.57 17.18 13.98
N CYS A 635 39.40 16.73 13.57
CA CYS A 635 38.97 16.64 12.19
C CYS A 635 37.44 16.70 12.14
N ASP A 636 36.88 17.46 11.23
CA ASP A 636 35.41 17.60 11.08
C ASP A 636 34.67 17.94 12.39
N GLY A 637 35.30 18.76 13.25
CA GLY A 637 34.78 19.08 14.58
C GLY A 637 34.77 17.91 15.58
N GLN A 638 35.45 16.77 15.24
CA GLN A 638 35.57 15.63 16.14
C GLN A 638 36.95 15.53 16.76
N PRO A 639 37.09 15.02 18.02
CA PRO A 639 38.39 14.99 18.73
C PRO A 639 39.34 13.92 18.22
N TYR A 640 38.86 12.97 17.42
CA TYR A 640 39.62 11.88 16.86
C TYR A 640 39.41 11.77 15.36
N ARG A 641 40.29 11.09 14.66
CA ARG A 641 40.22 10.86 13.23
C ARG A 641 40.73 9.49 12.83
N ILE A 642 40.24 8.99 11.69
CA ILE A 642 40.77 7.85 10.96
C ILE A 642 41.23 8.31 9.58
N ALA A 643 42.24 7.64 9.01
CA ALA A 643 42.64 7.80 7.60
C ALA A 643 42.11 6.63 6.79
N TYR A 644 41.52 6.88 5.65
CA TYR A 644 40.94 5.89 4.77
C TYR A 644 41.07 6.32 3.31
N SER A 645 41.50 5.43 2.39
CA SER A 645 41.50 5.73 0.96
C SER A 645 40.11 5.56 0.42
N LEU A 646 39.43 6.69 0.23
CA LEU A 646 38.02 6.74 -0.19
C LEU A 646 37.93 6.68 -1.72
N PRO A 647 37.32 5.64 -2.30
CA PRO A 647 37.29 5.44 -3.74
C PRO A 647 36.41 6.48 -4.45
N ALA A 648 36.62 6.63 -5.75
CA ALA A 648 35.72 7.37 -6.64
C ALA A 648 34.34 6.76 -6.60
N TYR A 649 33.29 7.60 -6.58
CA TYR A 649 31.89 7.16 -6.40
C TYR A 649 31.74 6.06 -5.34
N GLY A 650 32.45 6.23 -4.23
CA GLY A 650 32.61 5.16 -3.24
C GLY A 650 31.92 5.43 -1.91
N VAL A 651 31.58 4.34 -1.26
CA VAL A 651 31.07 4.37 0.11
C VAL A 651 31.82 3.37 0.98
N ALA A 652 32.19 3.82 2.18
CA ALA A 652 32.71 2.97 3.24
C ALA A 652 31.82 3.04 4.48
N VAL A 653 31.49 1.88 5.06
CA VAL A 653 30.75 1.79 6.30
C VAL A 653 31.57 1.08 7.35
N PHE A 654 31.75 1.71 8.51
CA PHE A 654 32.51 1.19 9.64
C PHE A 654 31.61 0.95 10.84
N SER A 655 31.76 -0.18 11.52
CA SER A 655 31.13 -0.43 12.83
C SER A 655 32.11 -0.12 13.98
N PHE A 656 31.59 0.48 15.12
CA PHE A 656 32.42 0.85 16.28
C PHE A 656 31.65 0.83 17.60
#